data_4918726d69ee046eb5f88dc9f873c791
#
_entry.id   4918726d69ee046eb5f88dc9f873c791
#
_cell.length_a   1.000
_cell.length_b   1.000
_cell.length_c   1.000
_cell.angle_alpha   90.00
_cell.angle_beta   90.00
_cell.angle_gamma   90.00
#
_symmetry.space_group_name_H-M   'P 1'
#
loop_
_entity.id
_entity.type
_entity.pdbx_description
1 polymer ?
#
loop_
_entity_poly.entity_id
_entity_poly.type
_entity_poly.pdbx_seq_one_letter_code
_entity_poly.pdbx_strand_id
1 'polypeptide(L)'
;CFSLFDNTPEDFDCLTVIIILAMVFISGTLRFVQESRSGNATEKLLSMITTTCTVTRKAQEKEEIPMDDLVVGDLVHLSVGDMLPADVRILDAKDFFVSQASLTGESEPVEKTPAMVEEEQPAITDYGNIAFMGSNVISGSATAAVVRVGDHTLFGSIASAVAGEAVETSFTKGVNAVSWVLIRFMLVMVPLVFFINGITKGDWLEAFLFGISIAVGLTPEMLPMIVTTCLAKGAVSMSKKRTIVKNLNSIQNFGAIDILCTDKTGTLTQDKVVLEYHWNVNGEDDLRVLRHAYLNSYFQTGYKNLMDLAIIHKTEEEEAENPQLTDLSENYAKVDEIPFDFNRRRLTTVVQDKSGKTQMVTKGAVEEMLSICTFAECDGKVQPLTEEIRKRILETVDELNDKGFRVLAIAQKSSPSPVGVFGVKDECDMVLLGYLAFLDPPKESTADAIKALKEHGVTTKILTGDNDKVTRTICKQVGLKVRNMLLGTDLDHMTDSDLARAAESTDVFAKLTPDQKARVVTVLRENGHTVGFMGDGVNDAAAMKSADIGISVDTAVDVAKESADIILLEKDLMVLEEGIVEGRKTYANMIKYIKMTASSNFGNMFSVLAASALLPFLPMMSIHLIFLNLIYDLSCTAIPWDNVDEEFLRVPRKWDASSVGSFMIWIGPTSSIFDFTTYIFMYFVFCPMFVSGGVLYNDLANHFSGAELEQMQFTYMAMFQAGWFVESMWSQTLVIHMIRTPKLPFIQSRASAPVTLLTMTGVVVGTCAIVVMISLGLAMTQAMEESLAQMGDLTQITIQNYGSSQDL
;
A
#
# COMPACT_ATOMS: atom_id res chain seq x y z
N CYS A 1 26.59 -32.12 -10.39
CA CYS A 1 27.91 -32.07 -9.72
C CYS A 1 28.47 -33.45 -9.35
N PHE A 2 27.63 -34.40 -8.93
CA PHE A 2 28.12 -35.76 -8.60
C PHE A 2 28.63 -36.54 -9.83
N SER A 3 28.00 -36.38 -10.96
CA SER A 3 28.46 -37.01 -12.23
C SER A 3 29.81 -36.47 -12.74
N LEU A 4 30.28 -35.35 -12.24
CA LEU A 4 31.62 -34.80 -12.53
C LEU A 4 32.75 -35.50 -11.77
N PHE A 5 32.43 -36.27 -10.74
CA PHE A 5 33.38 -36.98 -9.90
C PHE A 5 33.46 -38.50 -10.19
N ASP A 6 32.62 -39.02 -11.06
CA ASP A 6 32.66 -40.41 -11.45
C ASP A 6 33.73 -40.59 -12.54
N ASN A 7 34.77 -41.36 -12.23
CA ASN A 7 35.96 -41.53 -13.08
C ASN A 7 35.80 -42.50 -14.24
N THR A 8 34.58 -42.91 -14.57
CA THR A 8 34.33 -43.80 -15.71
C THR A 8 33.82 -42.98 -16.90
N PRO A 9 34.52 -42.94 -18.04
CA PRO A 9 34.15 -42.15 -19.22
C PRO A 9 32.82 -42.56 -19.87
N GLU A 10 32.25 -43.69 -19.51
CA GLU A 10 31.03 -44.25 -20.14
C GLU A 10 29.74 -43.74 -19.49
N ASP A 11 29.78 -43.17 -18.27
CA ASP A 11 28.59 -42.75 -17.51
C ASP A 11 28.42 -41.24 -17.35
N PHE A 12 29.19 -40.43 -18.10
CA PHE A 12 29.09 -38.97 -18.02
C PHE A 12 27.87 -38.44 -18.82
N ASP A 13 26.73 -38.28 -18.18
CA ASP A 13 25.55 -37.66 -18.77
C ASP A 13 25.70 -36.13 -18.87
N CYS A 14 26.47 -35.70 -19.88
CA CYS A 14 26.71 -34.32 -20.22
C CYS A 14 25.39 -33.56 -20.55
N LEU A 15 24.43 -34.30 -21.10
CA LEU A 15 23.14 -33.74 -21.50
C LEU A 15 22.32 -33.29 -20.30
N THR A 16 22.22 -34.10 -19.26
CA THR A 16 21.51 -33.78 -18.00
C THR A 16 22.14 -32.59 -17.31
N VAL A 17 23.48 -32.51 -17.26
CA VAL A 17 24.17 -31.35 -16.68
C VAL A 17 23.87 -30.05 -17.46
N ILE A 18 23.91 -30.10 -18.79
CA ILE A 18 23.57 -28.95 -19.64
C ILE A 18 22.13 -28.53 -19.45
N ILE A 19 21.18 -29.44 -19.36
CA ILE A 19 19.76 -29.15 -19.14
C ILE A 19 19.56 -28.47 -17.79
N ILE A 20 20.16 -28.96 -16.71
CA ILE A 20 20.07 -28.36 -15.38
C ILE A 20 20.66 -26.96 -15.38
N LEU A 21 21.84 -26.76 -15.98
CA LEU A 21 22.47 -25.44 -16.09
C LEU A 21 21.61 -24.47 -16.91
N ALA A 22 21.04 -24.93 -18.03
CA ALA A 22 20.15 -24.11 -18.84
C ALA A 22 18.90 -23.68 -18.07
N MET A 23 18.31 -24.59 -17.29
CA MET A 23 17.15 -24.30 -16.46
C MET A 23 17.45 -23.30 -15.35
N VAL A 24 18.56 -23.46 -14.64
CA VAL A 24 19.01 -22.51 -13.61
C VAL A 24 19.22 -21.12 -14.24
N PHE A 25 19.82 -21.09 -15.44
CA PHE A 25 20.04 -19.84 -16.17
C PHE A 25 18.71 -19.19 -16.60
N ILE A 26 17.77 -19.97 -17.14
CA ILE A 26 16.45 -19.48 -17.55
C ILE A 26 15.66 -18.95 -16.34
N SER A 27 15.60 -19.71 -15.24
CA SER A 27 14.93 -19.30 -14.00
C SER A 27 15.55 -18.04 -13.41
N GLY A 28 16.88 -17.97 -13.33
CA GLY A 28 17.62 -16.82 -12.85
C GLY A 28 17.39 -15.57 -13.72
N THR A 29 17.41 -15.73 -15.03
CA THR A 29 17.15 -14.64 -15.98
C THR A 29 15.71 -14.13 -15.88
N LEU A 30 14.75 -15.03 -15.78
CA LEU A 30 13.33 -14.68 -15.63
C LEU A 30 13.10 -13.89 -14.34
N ARG A 31 13.68 -14.33 -13.23
CA ARG A 31 13.63 -13.65 -11.95
C ARG A 31 14.24 -12.25 -12.02
N PHE A 32 15.45 -12.14 -12.57
CA PHE A 32 16.15 -10.85 -12.74
C PHE A 32 15.33 -9.86 -13.57
N VAL A 33 14.80 -10.30 -14.72
CA VAL A 33 13.99 -9.43 -15.58
C VAL A 33 12.71 -8.96 -14.86
N GLN A 34 12.06 -9.83 -14.12
CA GLN A 34 10.83 -9.46 -13.40
C GLN A 34 11.11 -8.56 -12.20
N GLU A 35 12.14 -8.81 -11.40
CA GLU A 35 12.54 -7.94 -10.29
C GLU A 35 12.97 -6.55 -10.79
N SER A 36 13.76 -6.49 -11.87
CA SER A 36 14.16 -5.23 -12.49
C SER A 36 12.97 -4.42 -13.01
N ARG A 37 12.01 -5.07 -13.69
CA ARG A 37 10.80 -4.39 -14.16
C ARG A 37 9.92 -3.90 -13.00
N SER A 38 9.82 -4.66 -11.94
CA SER A 38 9.06 -4.31 -10.74
C SER A 38 9.69 -3.12 -10.00
N GLY A 39 11.03 -3.13 -9.83
CA GLY A 39 11.78 -2.04 -9.22
C GLY A 39 11.65 -0.73 -9.99
N ASN A 40 11.88 -0.77 -11.31
CA ASN A 40 11.76 0.42 -12.17
C ASN A 40 10.33 1.00 -12.19
N ALA A 41 9.30 0.14 -12.11
CA ALA A 41 7.91 0.61 -12.04
C ALA A 41 7.63 1.34 -10.73
N THR A 42 8.15 0.84 -9.61
CA THR A 42 8.00 1.44 -8.28
C THR A 42 8.73 2.79 -8.21
N GLU A 43 9.98 2.85 -8.68
CA GLU A 43 10.76 4.09 -8.72
C GLU A 43 10.07 5.18 -9.54
N LYS A 44 9.52 4.82 -10.71
CA LYS A 44 8.75 5.74 -11.54
C LYS A 44 7.47 6.24 -10.85
N LEU A 45 6.82 5.43 -10.03
CA LEU A 45 5.63 5.85 -9.28
C LEU A 45 6.00 6.82 -8.15
N LEU A 46 7.10 6.57 -7.44
CA LEU A 46 7.57 7.46 -6.37
C LEU A 46 8.02 8.82 -6.92
N SER A 47 8.62 8.85 -8.12
CA SER A 47 9.00 10.11 -8.77
C SER A 47 7.82 10.99 -9.22
N MET A 48 6.58 10.51 -9.15
CA MET A 48 5.36 11.31 -9.40
C MET A 48 4.93 12.15 -8.18
N ILE A 49 5.51 11.90 -7.01
CA ILE A 49 5.25 12.64 -5.78
C ILE A 49 6.51 13.42 -5.45
N THR A 50 6.52 14.71 -5.73
CA THR A 50 7.62 15.61 -5.36
C THR A 50 7.17 16.47 -4.19
N THR A 51 7.92 16.44 -3.09
CA THR A 51 7.78 17.41 -2.01
C THR A 51 8.57 18.65 -2.41
N THR A 52 7.96 19.84 -2.30
CA THR A 52 8.55 21.10 -2.72
C THR A 52 8.85 21.98 -1.51
N CYS A 53 9.71 22.98 -1.66
CA CYS A 53 9.96 23.99 -0.66
C CYS A 53 10.12 25.37 -1.33
N THR A 54 9.69 26.42 -0.61
CA THR A 54 9.78 27.80 -1.10
C THR A 54 11.13 28.40 -0.75
N VAL A 55 11.88 28.82 -1.76
CA VAL A 55 13.22 29.40 -1.59
C VAL A 55 13.34 30.78 -2.22
N THR A 56 14.33 31.55 -1.75
CA THR A 56 14.79 32.77 -2.42
C THR A 56 16.26 32.63 -2.75
N ARG A 57 16.61 32.76 -4.03
CA ARG A 57 17.98 32.69 -4.57
C ARG A 57 18.36 34.02 -5.22
N LYS A 58 19.58 34.54 -4.93
CA LYS A 58 20.16 35.73 -5.57
C LYS A 58 19.22 36.96 -5.61
N ALA A 59 18.50 37.23 -4.55
CA ALA A 59 17.52 38.35 -4.44
C ALA A 59 16.43 38.37 -5.54
N GLN A 60 16.10 37.19 -6.08
CA GLN A 60 14.94 36.99 -6.95
C GLN A 60 13.65 36.81 -6.11
N GLU A 61 12.51 36.81 -6.78
CA GLU A 61 11.24 36.50 -6.13
C GLU A 61 11.25 35.05 -5.55
N LYS A 62 10.35 34.81 -4.59
CA LYS A 62 10.18 33.47 -4.00
C LYS A 62 9.85 32.47 -5.09
N GLU A 63 10.57 31.37 -5.10
CA GLU A 63 10.42 30.26 -6.06
C GLU A 63 10.14 28.98 -5.32
N GLU A 64 9.27 28.14 -5.85
CA GLU A 64 8.98 26.81 -5.33
C GLU A 64 9.83 25.78 -6.07
N ILE A 65 10.67 25.05 -5.36
CA ILE A 65 11.58 24.04 -5.92
C ILE A 65 11.37 22.68 -5.29
N PRO A 66 11.69 21.56 -5.98
CA PRO A 66 11.77 20.25 -5.32
C PRO A 66 12.77 20.27 -4.17
N MET A 67 12.46 19.57 -3.08
CA MET A 67 13.37 19.46 -1.92
C MET A 67 14.74 18.87 -2.30
N ASP A 68 14.78 17.98 -3.28
CA ASP A 68 16.03 17.36 -3.78
C ASP A 68 16.99 18.38 -4.46
N ASP A 69 16.47 19.50 -4.91
CA ASP A 69 17.25 20.57 -5.55
C ASP A 69 17.78 21.63 -4.55
N LEU A 70 17.53 21.42 -3.26
CA LEU A 70 17.94 22.32 -2.20
C LEU A 70 19.44 22.21 -1.92
N VAL A 71 20.12 23.35 -1.80
CA VAL A 71 21.56 23.39 -1.52
C VAL A 71 21.89 24.27 -0.31
N VAL A 72 23.06 24.02 0.28
CA VAL A 72 23.55 24.83 1.40
C VAL A 72 23.73 26.29 0.96
N GLY A 73 23.17 27.20 1.75
CA GLY A 73 23.15 28.65 1.48
C GLY A 73 21.85 29.18 0.88
N ASP A 74 20.91 28.32 0.46
CA ASP A 74 19.57 28.75 0.07
C ASP A 74 18.82 29.40 1.25
N LEU A 75 17.98 30.38 0.95
CA LEU A 75 17.06 30.95 1.92
C LEU A 75 15.68 30.30 1.75
N VAL A 76 15.25 29.56 2.76
CA VAL A 76 13.95 28.89 2.77
C VAL A 76 12.94 29.72 3.55
N HIS A 77 11.70 29.75 3.06
CA HIS A 77 10.55 30.32 3.74
C HIS A 77 9.68 29.22 4.29
N LEU A 78 9.42 29.27 5.57
CA LEU A 78 8.71 28.25 6.34
C LEU A 78 7.42 28.82 6.90
N SER A 79 6.34 28.07 6.76
CA SER A 79 4.99 28.41 7.20
C SER A 79 4.33 27.22 7.90
N VAL A 80 3.24 27.45 8.58
CA VAL A 80 2.46 26.39 9.23
C VAL A 80 2.11 25.28 8.25
N GLY A 81 2.44 24.05 8.63
CA GLY A 81 2.20 22.85 7.81
C GLY A 81 3.40 22.38 7.00
N ASP A 82 4.42 23.20 6.84
CA ASP A 82 5.63 22.82 6.13
C ASP A 82 6.46 21.84 6.97
N MET A 83 7.11 20.91 6.28
CA MET A 83 8.18 20.10 6.85
C MET A 83 9.52 20.78 6.57
N LEU A 84 10.41 20.79 7.54
CA LEU A 84 11.75 21.33 7.37
C LEU A 84 12.53 20.46 6.37
N PRO A 85 12.93 21.03 5.21
CA PRO A 85 13.56 20.26 4.13
C PRO A 85 15.04 19.97 4.39
N ALA A 86 15.63 20.65 5.36
CA ALA A 86 17.07 20.60 5.67
C ALA A 86 17.33 21.05 7.11
N ASP A 87 18.57 20.95 7.59
CA ASP A 87 18.96 21.65 8.81
C ASP A 87 19.19 23.12 8.48
N VAL A 88 18.46 23.99 9.15
CA VAL A 88 18.39 25.42 8.81
C VAL A 88 18.70 26.31 10.01
N ARG A 89 19.37 27.43 9.76
CA ARG A 89 19.60 28.52 10.73
C ARG A 89 18.50 29.55 10.56
N ILE A 90 17.74 29.79 11.61
CA ILE A 90 16.68 30.82 11.63
C ILE A 90 17.31 32.21 11.54
N LEU A 91 16.87 33.01 10.56
CA LEU A 91 17.31 34.38 10.34
C LEU A 91 16.28 35.39 10.78
N ASP A 92 15.00 35.08 10.52
CA ASP A 92 13.85 35.85 10.94
C ASP A 92 12.72 34.90 11.33
N ALA A 93 12.00 35.17 12.39
CA ALA A 93 10.92 34.30 12.87
C ALA A 93 9.85 35.13 13.59
N LYS A 94 8.58 34.73 13.37
CA LYS A 94 7.45 35.33 14.07
C LYS A 94 6.61 34.21 14.69
N ASP A 95 6.60 34.13 16.01
CA ASP A 95 5.90 33.10 16.80
C ASP A 95 6.07 31.67 16.22
N PHE A 96 7.33 31.36 15.87
CA PHE A 96 7.67 30.18 15.11
C PHE A 96 7.94 28.98 16.02
N PHE A 97 7.02 28.04 16.02
CA PHE A 97 7.08 26.80 16.80
C PHE A 97 7.20 25.60 15.88
N VAL A 98 8.12 24.70 16.21
CA VAL A 98 8.33 23.46 15.48
C VAL A 98 8.15 22.25 16.39
N SER A 99 7.56 21.19 15.87
CA SER A 99 7.55 19.87 16.52
C SER A 99 8.80 19.10 16.11
N GLN A 100 9.57 18.68 17.08
CA GLN A 100 10.78 17.86 16.89
C GLN A 100 10.55 16.39 17.31
N ALA A 101 9.30 15.96 17.40
CA ALA A 101 8.91 14.62 17.86
C ALA A 101 9.59 13.49 17.08
N SER A 102 9.86 13.67 15.79
CA SER A 102 10.58 12.70 14.94
C SER A 102 12.07 12.51 15.34
N LEU A 103 12.66 13.51 16.01
CA LEU A 103 14.07 13.47 16.44
C LEU A 103 14.22 13.14 17.93
N THR A 104 13.33 13.69 18.76
CA THR A 104 13.44 13.62 20.22
C THR A 104 12.45 12.66 20.87
N GLY A 105 11.38 12.30 20.15
CA GLY A 105 10.23 11.57 20.71
C GLY A 105 9.31 12.43 21.58
N GLU A 106 9.62 13.72 21.81
CA GLU A 106 8.81 14.64 22.61
C GLU A 106 7.84 15.41 21.71
N SER A 107 6.57 15.44 22.11
CA SER A 107 5.48 16.05 21.33
C SER A 107 5.31 17.56 21.57
N GLU A 108 5.96 18.13 22.58
CA GLU A 108 5.81 19.57 22.87
C GLU A 108 6.50 20.42 21.78
N PRO A 109 5.79 21.39 21.20
CA PRO A 109 6.38 22.31 20.23
C PRO A 109 7.45 23.20 20.86
N VAL A 110 8.57 23.35 20.18
CA VAL A 110 9.71 24.17 20.60
C VAL A 110 9.71 25.49 19.84
N GLU A 111 9.80 26.59 20.55
CA GLU A 111 9.95 27.93 19.94
C GLU A 111 11.35 28.07 19.32
N LYS A 112 11.41 28.59 18.10
CA LYS A 112 12.66 28.87 17.38
C LYS A 112 12.74 30.37 17.08
N THR A 113 13.87 30.96 17.44
CA THR A 113 14.11 32.41 17.29
C THR A 113 15.46 32.67 16.62
N PRO A 114 15.67 33.84 16.00
CA PRO A 114 16.96 34.23 15.42
C PRO A 114 18.04 34.53 16.47
N ALA A 115 17.69 34.60 17.76
CA ALA A 115 18.61 34.97 18.83
C ALA A 115 19.84 34.03 18.91
N MET A 116 20.98 34.58 19.36
CA MET A 116 22.17 33.75 19.62
C MET A 116 21.95 32.96 20.90
N VAL A 117 22.36 31.68 20.85
CA VAL A 117 22.37 30.80 22.02
C VAL A 117 23.61 31.15 22.86
N GLU A 118 23.41 31.48 24.12
CA GLU A 118 24.49 31.89 25.04
C GLU A 118 25.14 30.70 25.76
N GLU A 119 24.55 29.53 25.74
CA GLU A 119 25.07 28.33 26.37
C GLU A 119 26.25 27.72 25.56
N GLU A 120 27.34 27.39 26.26
CA GLU A 120 28.55 26.89 25.59
C GLU A 120 28.41 25.45 24.99
N GLN A 121 27.47 24.62 25.46
CA GLN A 121 27.14 23.31 24.89
C GLN A 121 25.69 22.93 25.17
N PRO A 122 24.71 23.53 24.48
CA PRO A 122 23.32 23.11 24.61
C PRO A 122 23.11 21.71 24.03
N ALA A 123 22.11 21.00 24.55
CA ALA A 123 21.68 19.76 23.88
C ALA A 123 21.20 20.10 22.47
N ILE A 124 21.24 19.12 21.54
CA ILE A 124 20.90 19.34 20.13
C ILE A 124 19.49 19.93 19.99
N THR A 125 18.58 19.55 20.87
CA THR A 125 17.19 20.03 20.92
C THR A 125 17.05 21.47 21.43
N ASP A 126 17.99 21.97 22.21
CA ASP A 126 17.91 23.24 22.90
C ASP A 126 18.47 24.41 22.07
N TYR A 127 18.98 24.11 20.85
CA TYR A 127 19.34 25.15 19.92
C TYR A 127 18.09 25.92 19.45
N GLY A 128 17.75 27.01 20.12
CA GLY A 128 16.62 27.89 19.79
C GLY A 128 16.71 28.51 18.41
N ASN A 129 17.88 28.55 17.78
CA ASN A 129 18.14 29.26 16.53
C ASN A 129 18.45 28.31 15.33
N ILE A 130 18.40 26.99 15.55
CA ILE A 130 18.53 25.97 14.51
C ILE A 130 17.28 25.12 14.53
N ALA A 131 16.75 24.83 13.34
CA ALA A 131 15.68 23.88 13.17
C ALA A 131 16.17 22.74 12.25
N PHE A 132 15.78 21.52 12.56
CA PHE A 132 16.36 20.30 11.98
C PHE A 132 15.42 19.69 10.94
N MET A 133 16.01 19.06 9.90
CA MET A 133 15.28 18.27 8.91
C MET A 133 14.34 17.27 9.56
N GLY A 134 13.13 17.10 9.00
CA GLY A 134 12.12 16.18 9.52
C GLY A 134 11.31 16.70 10.70
N SER A 135 11.56 17.94 11.15
CA SER A 135 10.68 18.67 12.07
C SER A 135 9.54 19.32 11.30
N ASN A 136 8.41 19.56 11.96
CA ASN A 136 7.21 20.13 11.36
C ASN A 136 6.89 21.50 11.95
N VAL A 137 6.50 22.46 11.11
CA VAL A 137 6.06 23.77 11.55
C VAL A 137 4.63 23.68 12.10
N ILE A 138 4.47 23.98 13.39
CA ILE A 138 3.19 23.95 14.10
C ILE A 138 2.51 25.31 14.12
N SER A 139 3.30 26.37 14.29
CA SER A 139 2.79 27.75 14.38
C SER A 139 3.81 28.74 13.84
N GLY A 140 3.32 29.87 13.33
CA GLY A 140 4.14 30.98 12.90
C GLY A 140 4.74 30.87 11.50
N SER A 141 5.72 31.72 11.24
CA SER A 141 6.48 31.76 10.01
C SER A 141 7.93 32.11 10.25
N ALA A 142 8.83 31.63 9.39
CA ALA A 142 10.25 31.93 9.48
C ALA A 142 10.91 32.05 8.10
N THR A 143 12.00 32.82 8.05
CA THR A 143 12.97 32.77 6.97
C THR A 143 14.28 32.21 7.53
N ALA A 144 14.81 31.19 6.90
CA ALA A 144 15.98 30.48 7.41
C ALA A 144 16.99 30.18 6.30
N ALA A 145 18.27 30.10 6.67
CA ALA A 145 19.34 29.69 5.75
C ALA A 145 19.67 28.20 5.89
N VAL A 146 19.79 27.53 4.78
CA VAL A 146 20.13 26.10 4.74
C VAL A 146 21.60 25.91 5.14
N VAL A 147 21.84 25.05 6.15
CA VAL A 147 23.18 24.76 6.69
C VAL A 147 23.68 23.38 6.30
N ARG A 148 22.77 22.38 6.29
CA ARG A 148 23.09 20.99 5.89
C ARG A 148 21.91 20.42 5.11
N VAL A 149 22.20 19.54 4.14
CA VAL A 149 21.20 18.89 3.28
C VAL A 149 21.41 17.37 3.25
N GLY A 150 20.37 16.60 2.98
CA GLY A 150 20.41 15.16 2.78
C GLY A 150 21.02 14.38 3.93
N ASP A 151 21.92 13.43 3.60
CA ASP A 151 22.60 12.55 4.58
C ASP A 151 23.50 13.29 5.58
N HIS A 152 23.84 14.54 5.29
CA HIS A 152 24.65 15.38 6.19
C HIS A 152 23.83 16.10 7.26
N THR A 153 22.51 16.06 7.19
CA THR A 153 21.63 16.59 8.25
C THR A 153 21.69 15.72 9.49
N LEU A 154 21.21 16.25 10.61
CA LEU A 154 21.11 15.47 11.85
C LEU A 154 20.23 14.22 11.64
N PHE A 155 19.07 14.40 11.01
CA PHE A 155 18.15 13.31 10.70
C PHE A 155 18.78 12.29 9.74
N GLY A 156 19.45 12.74 8.67
CA GLY A 156 20.15 11.88 7.71
C GLY A 156 21.24 11.04 8.36
N SER A 157 22.02 11.64 9.29
CA SER A 157 23.07 10.93 10.03
C SER A 157 22.50 9.83 10.97
N ILE A 158 21.36 10.09 11.61
CA ILE A 158 20.65 9.11 12.44
C ILE A 158 20.07 8.00 11.55
N ALA A 159 19.41 8.37 10.46
CA ALA A 159 18.82 7.43 9.52
C ALA A 159 19.86 6.49 8.91
N SER A 160 21.04 7.00 8.52
CA SER A 160 22.14 6.19 8.00
C SER A 160 22.76 5.28 9.06
N ALA A 161 22.80 5.68 10.33
CA ALA A 161 23.27 4.85 11.43
C ALA A 161 22.28 3.73 11.82
N VAL A 162 20.99 3.95 11.60
CA VAL A 162 19.89 3.00 11.88
C VAL A 162 19.51 2.18 10.64
N ALA A 163 20.08 2.46 9.48
CA ALA A 163 19.81 1.76 8.21
C ALA A 163 20.33 0.30 8.18
N GLY A 164 20.21 -0.42 9.28
CA GLY A 164 20.37 -1.86 9.42
C GLY A 164 19.02 -2.52 9.67
N GLU A 165 18.51 -3.24 8.67
CA GLU A 165 17.29 -4.05 8.65
C GLU A 165 15.97 -3.25 8.58
N ALA A 166 15.36 -3.29 7.42
CA ALA A 166 14.00 -2.83 7.22
C ALA A 166 13.04 -3.56 8.18
N VAL A 167 12.24 -2.81 8.94
CA VAL A 167 11.26 -3.39 9.87
C VAL A 167 10.30 -4.29 9.08
N GLU A 168 10.29 -5.59 9.40
CA GLU A 168 9.40 -6.55 8.76
C GLU A 168 7.93 -6.17 9.00
N THR A 169 7.21 -5.94 7.90
CA THR A 169 5.78 -5.68 7.96
C THR A 169 4.99 -6.92 8.37
N SER A 170 3.77 -6.76 8.86
CA SER A 170 2.85 -7.88 9.15
C SER A 170 2.60 -8.76 7.93
N PHE A 171 2.63 -8.17 6.74
CA PHE A 171 2.54 -8.88 5.47
C PHE A 171 3.76 -9.78 5.22
N THR A 172 4.97 -9.24 5.34
CA THR A 172 6.22 -10.01 5.17
C THR A 172 6.28 -11.17 6.17
N LYS A 173 5.91 -10.93 7.43
CA LYS A 173 5.75 -11.99 8.44
C LYS A 173 4.75 -13.06 8.03
N GLY A 174 3.64 -12.66 7.43
CA GLY A 174 2.60 -13.56 6.94
C GLY A 174 3.08 -14.45 5.79
N VAL A 175 3.76 -13.89 4.79
CA VAL A 175 4.35 -14.65 3.65
C VAL A 175 5.43 -15.60 4.18
N ASN A 176 6.29 -15.14 5.08
CA ASN A 176 7.30 -15.98 5.72
C ASN A 176 6.66 -17.12 6.52
N ALA A 177 5.54 -16.89 7.22
CA ALA A 177 4.83 -17.94 7.92
C ALA A 177 4.32 -19.04 6.98
N VAL A 178 3.79 -18.69 5.80
CA VAL A 178 3.39 -19.67 4.78
C VAL A 178 4.61 -20.45 4.27
N SER A 179 5.69 -19.79 3.96
CA SER A 179 6.94 -20.44 3.54
C SER A 179 7.43 -21.44 4.60
N TRP A 180 7.39 -21.07 5.88
CA TRP A 180 7.73 -21.96 6.98
C TRP A 180 6.79 -23.16 7.11
N VAL A 181 5.49 -23.02 6.83
CA VAL A 181 4.56 -24.16 6.79
C VAL A 181 4.98 -25.16 5.69
N LEU A 182 5.30 -24.67 4.50
CA LEU A 182 5.76 -25.51 3.38
C LEU A 182 7.10 -26.19 3.69
N ILE A 183 8.06 -25.46 4.27
CA ILE A 183 9.37 -26.02 4.67
C ILE A 183 9.20 -27.11 5.72
N ARG A 184 8.39 -26.90 6.76
CA ARG A 184 8.13 -27.92 7.78
C ARG A 184 7.50 -29.17 7.19
N PHE A 185 6.56 -29.01 6.26
CA PHE A 185 5.95 -30.12 5.55
C PHE A 185 7.01 -30.91 4.74
N MET A 186 7.86 -30.22 3.99
CA MET A 186 8.93 -30.83 3.21
C MET A 186 9.94 -31.56 4.10
N LEU A 187 10.34 -31.01 5.23
CA LEU A 187 11.26 -31.64 6.21
C LEU A 187 10.73 -32.99 6.75
N VAL A 188 9.43 -33.21 6.74
CA VAL A 188 8.83 -34.50 7.13
C VAL A 188 8.70 -35.43 5.95
N MET A 189 8.23 -34.93 4.82
CA MET A 189 7.87 -35.77 3.67
C MET A 189 9.07 -36.28 2.89
N VAL A 190 10.11 -35.46 2.70
CA VAL A 190 11.31 -35.87 1.94
C VAL A 190 12.07 -37.03 2.59
N PRO A 191 12.37 -37.01 3.91
CA PRO A 191 12.94 -38.18 4.58
C PRO A 191 12.05 -39.39 4.52
N LEU A 192 10.72 -39.21 4.62
CA LEU A 192 9.79 -40.34 4.53
C LEU A 192 9.86 -41.00 3.18
N VAL A 193 9.86 -40.24 2.08
CA VAL A 193 10.01 -40.77 0.70
C VAL A 193 11.37 -41.40 0.53
N PHE A 194 12.46 -40.81 1.05
CA PHE A 194 13.81 -41.37 1.01
C PHE A 194 13.85 -42.79 1.67
N PHE A 195 13.35 -42.90 2.91
CA PHE A 195 13.38 -44.17 3.62
C PHE A 195 12.48 -45.21 2.98
N ILE A 196 11.28 -44.84 2.50
CA ILE A 196 10.40 -45.78 1.79
C ILE A 196 11.10 -46.33 0.54
N ASN A 197 11.65 -45.45 -0.32
CA ASN A 197 12.32 -45.91 -1.53
C ASN A 197 13.59 -46.75 -1.22
N GLY A 198 14.39 -46.34 -0.25
CA GLY A 198 15.59 -47.06 0.16
C GLY A 198 15.29 -48.45 0.68
N ILE A 199 14.22 -48.63 1.46
CA ILE A 199 13.80 -49.93 2.01
C ILE A 199 13.13 -50.80 0.95
N THR A 200 12.23 -50.21 0.13
CA THR A 200 11.42 -51.01 -0.82
C THR A 200 12.18 -51.35 -2.08
N LYS A 201 13.12 -50.52 -2.53
CA LYS A 201 13.85 -50.71 -3.81
C LYS A 201 15.30 -51.11 -3.63
N GLY A 202 15.88 -50.98 -2.44
CA GLY A 202 17.24 -51.41 -2.09
C GLY A 202 18.36 -50.50 -2.55
N ASP A 203 18.09 -49.51 -3.42
CA ASP A 203 19.07 -48.50 -3.87
C ASP A 203 18.98 -47.22 -3.09
N TRP A 204 19.89 -47.07 -2.14
CA TRP A 204 19.94 -45.92 -1.26
C TRP A 204 20.46 -44.63 -1.92
N LEU A 205 21.32 -44.78 -2.94
CA LEU A 205 21.89 -43.64 -3.65
C LEU A 205 20.82 -43.00 -4.54
N GLU A 206 20.13 -43.85 -5.32
CA GLU A 206 19.05 -43.42 -6.18
C GLU A 206 17.87 -42.83 -5.35
N ALA A 207 17.52 -43.47 -4.23
CA ALA A 207 16.52 -42.93 -3.29
C ALA A 207 16.92 -41.58 -2.71
N PHE A 208 18.22 -41.36 -2.43
CA PHE A 208 18.73 -40.07 -1.92
C PHE A 208 18.67 -38.96 -2.99
N LEU A 209 19.11 -39.27 -4.23
CA LEU A 209 19.06 -38.32 -5.34
C LEU A 209 17.61 -37.97 -5.69
N PHE A 210 16.72 -38.93 -5.65
CA PHE A 210 15.28 -38.70 -5.84
C PHE A 210 14.70 -37.82 -4.73
N GLY A 211 15.05 -38.08 -3.45
CA GLY A 211 14.66 -37.25 -2.32
C GLY A 211 15.12 -35.80 -2.44
N ILE A 212 16.37 -35.55 -2.85
CA ILE A 212 16.89 -34.22 -3.13
C ILE A 212 16.12 -33.54 -4.26
N SER A 213 15.87 -34.27 -5.34
CA SER A 213 15.14 -33.70 -6.49
C SER A 213 13.73 -33.27 -6.12
N ILE A 214 13.06 -34.05 -5.27
CA ILE A 214 11.77 -33.67 -4.68
C ILE A 214 11.91 -32.40 -3.82
N ALA A 215 12.91 -32.36 -2.93
CA ALA A 215 13.12 -31.20 -2.08
C ALA A 215 13.35 -29.92 -2.86
N VAL A 216 14.15 -29.96 -3.92
CA VAL A 216 14.41 -28.82 -4.81
C VAL A 216 13.14 -28.45 -5.58
N GLY A 217 12.47 -29.44 -6.21
CA GLY A 217 11.28 -29.18 -7.02
C GLY A 217 10.08 -28.65 -6.25
N LEU A 218 9.99 -28.92 -4.95
CA LEU A 218 8.87 -28.46 -4.10
C LEU A 218 9.15 -27.18 -3.35
N THR A 219 10.36 -26.66 -3.42
CA THR A 219 10.66 -25.35 -2.84
C THR A 219 9.96 -24.26 -3.65
N PRO A 220 9.13 -23.41 -3.04
CA PRO A 220 8.39 -22.39 -3.77
C PRO A 220 9.30 -21.21 -4.13
N GLU A 221 10.24 -21.43 -5.05
CA GLU A 221 11.25 -20.43 -5.45
C GLU A 221 10.64 -19.17 -6.05
N MET A 222 9.53 -19.31 -6.75
CA MET A 222 8.83 -18.18 -7.41
C MET A 222 7.89 -17.41 -6.50
N LEU A 223 7.64 -17.86 -5.25
CA LEU A 223 6.69 -17.20 -4.35
C LEU A 223 7.01 -15.74 -4.06
N PRO A 224 8.23 -15.36 -3.63
CA PRO A 224 8.55 -13.96 -3.37
C PRO A 224 8.40 -13.10 -4.63
N MET A 225 8.85 -13.61 -5.78
CA MET A 225 8.83 -12.91 -7.06
C MET A 225 7.40 -12.64 -7.53
N ILE A 226 6.51 -13.63 -7.50
CA ILE A 226 5.12 -13.43 -7.97
C ILE A 226 4.36 -12.51 -7.02
N VAL A 227 4.60 -12.61 -5.71
CA VAL A 227 4.04 -11.67 -4.72
C VAL A 227 4.47 -10.24 -5.03
N THR A 228 5.77 -10.00 -5.23
CA THR A 228 6.30 -8.68 -5.59
C THR A 228 5.73 -8.19 -6.93
N THR A 229 5.60 -9.08 -7.91
CA THR A 229 4.99 -8.75 -9.21
C THR A 229 3.51 -8.39 -9.07
N CYS A 230 2.74 -9.09 -8.20
CA CYS A 230 1.36 -8.73 -7.89
C CYS A 230 1.27 -7.32 -7.30
N LEU A 231 2.11 -7.01 -6.33
CA LEU A 231 2.13 -5.71 -5.68
C LEU A 231 2.52 -4.59 -6.66
N ALA A 232 3.59 -4.77 -7.42
CA ALA A 232 4.04 -3.78 -8.42
C ALA A 232 2.98 -3.56 -9.51
N LYS A 233 2.38 -4.62 -10.04
CA LYS A 233 1.27 -4.52 -11.00
C LYS A 233 0.05 -3.85 -10.38
N GLY A 234 -0.24 -4.16 -9.12
CA GLY A 234 -1.30 -3.52 -8.34
C GLY A 234 -1.07 -2.01 -8.23
N ALA A 235 0.13 -1.59 -7.81
CA ALA A 235 0.51 -0.18 -7.71
C ALA A 235 0.38 0.55 -9.05
N VAL A 236 0.83 -0.06 -10.16
CA VAL A 236 0.65 0.51 -11.51
C VAL A 236 -0.83 0.61 -11.90
N SER A 237 -1.66 -0.36 -11.53
CA SER A 237 -3.10 -0.30 -11.78
C SER A 237 -3.78 0.80 -10.97
N MET A 238 -3.40 0.96 -9.70
CA MET A 238 -3.89 2.01 -8.80
C MET A 238 -3.46 3.39 -9.29
N SER A 239 -2.22 3.55 -9.76
CA SER A 239 -1.74 4.81 -10.34
C SER A 239 -2.56 5.25 -11.56
N LYS A 240 -2.98 4.31 -12.41
CA LYS A 240 -3.90 4.61 -13.53
C LYS A 240 -5.29 5.07 -13.05
N LYS A 241 -5.64 4.75 -11.82
CA LYS A 241 -6.83 5.18 -11.09
C LYS A 241 -6.54 6.37 -10.16
N ARG A 242 -5.44 7.09 -10.42
CA ARG A 242 -5.04 8.30 -9.68
C ARG A 242 -4.76 8.06 -8.20
N THR A 243 -4.38 6.84 -7.85
CA THR A 243 -4.00 6.45 -6.49
C THR A 243 -2.54 6.03 -6.50
N ILE A 244 -1.67 6.77 -5.85
CA ILE A 244 -0.24 6.49 -5.74
C ILE A 244 0.05 5.80 -4.41
N VAL A 245 0.82 4.73 -4.48
CA VAL A 245 1.25 3.94 -3.33
C VAL A 245 2.69 4.26 -2.99
N LYS A 246 2.95 4.81 -1.82
CA LYS A 246 4.32 5.08 -1.32
C LYS A 246 5.01 3.78 -0.88
N ASN A 247 4.27 2.89 -0.23
CA ASN A 247 4.79 1.60 0.24
C ASN A 247 3.96 0.45 -0.34
N LEU A 248 4.58 -0.40 -1.16
CA LEU A 248 3.89 -1.53 -1.81
C LEU A 248 3.20 -2.47 -0.82
N ASN A 249 3.76 -2.65 0.37
CA ASN A 249 3.18 -3.52 1.38
C ASN A 249 1.86 -2.99 1.95
N SER A 250 1.60 -1.69 1.83
CA SER A 250 0.36 -1.06 2.26
C SER A 250 -0.84 -1.40 1.36
N ILE A 251 -0.62 -1.89 0.13
CA ILE A 251 -1.69 -2.25 -0.81
C ILE A 251 -2.65 -3.28 -0.21
N GLN A 252 -2.11 -4.25 0.51
CA GLN A 252 -2.92 -5.29 1.12
C GLN A 252 -3.84 -4.73 2.21
N ASN A 253 -3.29 -3.92 3.11
CA ASN A 253 -4.08 -3.29 4.18
C ASN A 253 -5.10 -2.31 3.58
N PHE A 254 -4.74 -1.60 2.52
CA PHE A 254 -5.63 -0.71 1.78
C PHE A 254 -6.86 -1.44 1.23
N GLY A 255 -6.65 -2.61 0.62
CA GLY A 255 -7.75 -3.48 0.18
C GLY A 255 -8.55 -4.09 1.34
N ALA A 256 -7.97 -4.21 2.53
CA ALA A 256 -8.60 -4.80 3.71
C ALA A 256 -9.40 -3.79 4.56
N ILE A 257 -9.38 -2.50 4.22
CA ILE A 257 -10.12 -1.47 4.95
C ILE A 257 -11.58 -1.85 5.09
N ASP A 258 -12.08 -1.85 6.33
CA ASP A 258 -13.47 -2.03 6.70
C ASP A 258 -14.08 -0.80 7.39
N ILE A 259 -13.22 0.08 7.97
CA ILE A 259 -13.60 1.40 8.46
C ILE A 259 -12.72 2.46 7.78
N LEU A 260 -13.37 3.43 7.16
CA LEU A 260 -12.74 4.64 6.65
C LEU A 260 -13.08 5.81 7.57
N CYS A 261 -12.08 6.33 8.25
CA CYS A 261 -12.16 7.58 8.97
C CYS A 261 -11.72 8.72 8.06
N THR A 262 -12.47 9.80 8.02
CA THR A 262 -12.12 10.96 7.19
C THR A 262 -12.48 12.26 7.87
N ASP A 263 -11.69 13.33 7.61
CA ASP A 263 -12.13 14.67 7.97
C ASP A 263 -13.31 15.09 7.08
N LYS A 264 -14.09 16.05 7.54
CA LYS A 264 -15.22 16.61 6.80
C LYS A 264 -14.75 17.53 5.69
N THR A 265 -13.90 18.50 6.05
CA THR A 265 -13.53 19.63 5.21
C THR A 265 -12.65 19.20 4.04
N GLY A 266 -13.02 19.64 2.83
CA GLY A 266 -12.30 19.30 1.60
C GLY A 266 -12.45 17.83 1.15
N THR A 267 -12.88 16.90 2.01
CA THR A 267 -13.13 15.50 1.65
C THR A 267 -14.59 15.26 1.28
N LEU A 268 -15.53 15.59 2.18
CA LEU A 268 -16.97 15.52 1.90
C LEU A 268 -17.45 16.76 1.16
N THR A 269 -16.76 17.89 1.36
CA THR A 269 -17.09 19.18 0.80
C THR A 269 -16.10 19.57 -0.31
N GLN A 270 -16.50 20.53 -1.15
CA GLN A 270 -15.65 21.07 -2.20
C GLN A 270 -14.44 21.79 -1.60
N ASP A 271 -13.33 21.86 -2.34
CA ASP A 271 -12.18 22.72 -1.98
C ASP A 271 -12.47 24.20 -2.30
N LYS A 272 -13.72 24.61 -2.22
CA LYS A 272 -14.19 25.96 -2.45
C LYS A 272 -15.14 26.33 -1.33
N VAL A 273 -14.75 27.34 -0.57
CA VAL A 273 -15.58 27.96 0.45
C VAL A 273 -16.15 29.26 -0.11
N VAL A 274 -17.40 29.54 0.15
CA VAL A 274 -18.08 30.76 -0.29
C VAL A 274 -18.46 31.57 0.94
N LEU A 275 -18.08 32.85 0.97
CA LEU A 275 -18.56 33.79 1.98
C LEU A 275 -19.96 34.28 1.60
N GLU A 276 -20.97 33.80 2.34
CA GLU A 276 -22.37 34.11 2.07
C GLU A 276 -22.82 35.39 2.83
N TYR A 277 -22.47 35.49 4.11
CA TYR A 277 -22.89 36.62 4.93
C TYR A 277 -21.68 37.27 5.64
N HIS A 278 -21.72 38.63 5.73
CA HIS A 278 -20.80 39.45 6.51
C HIS A 278 -21.58 40.38 7.43
N TRP A 279 -22.10 39.83 8.52
CA TRP A 279 -23.05 40.46 9.40
C TRP A 279 -22.41 41.21 10.57
N ASN A 280 -23.03 42.35 10.97
CA ASN A 280 -22.72 43.03 12.23
C ASN A 280 -23.25 42.22 13.44
N VAL A 281 -23.02 42.70 14.63
CA VAL A 281 -23.48 42.06 15.90
C VAL A 281 -25.00 41.91 15.97
N ASN A 282 -25.76 42.71 15.21
CA ASN A 282 -27.22 42.65 15.14
C ASN A 282 -27.77 41.69 14.10
N GLY A 283 -26.92 41.06 13.25
CA GLY A 283 -27.30 40.16 12.22
C GLY A 283 -27.69 40.82 10.88
N GLU A 284 -27.20 42.04 10.62
CA GLU A 284 -27.40 42.78 9.38
C GLU A 284 -26.10 42.83 8.56
N ASP A 285 -26.20 42.85 7.21
CA ASP A 285 -25.05 42.98 6.35
C ASP A 285 -24.28 44.29 6.59
N ASP A 286 -22.97 44.18 6.76
CA ASP A 286 -22.12 45.34 7.10
C ASP A 286 -20.78 45.23 6.32
N LEU A 287 -20.59 46.14 5.39
CA LEU A 287 -19.35 46.28 4.59
C LEU A 287 -18.11 46.55 5.45
N ARG A 288 -18.29 47.08 6.63
CA ARG A 288 -17.19 47.33 7.57
C ARG A 288 -16.62 46.02 8.11
N VAL A 289 -17.47 45.04 8.38
CA VAL A 289 -17.04 43.68 8.76
C VAL A 289 -16.23 43.06 7.64
N LEU A 290 -16.74 43.13 6.39
CA LEU A 290 -16.04 42.63 5.22
C LEU A 290 -14.70 43.30 4.99
N ARG A 291 -14.65 44.66 5.10
CA ARG A 291 -13.39 45.42 4.97
C ARG A 291 -12.33 44.96 5.98
N HIS A 292 -12.69 44.81 7.27
CA HIS A 292 -11.75 44.36 8.28
C HIS A 292 -11.33 42.92 8.08
N ALA A 293 -12.24 42.07 7.66
CA ALA A 293 -11.92 40.71 7.29
C ALA A 293 -10.92 40.65 6.12
N TYR A 294 -11.11 41.50 5.10
CA TYR A 294 -10.16 41.63 3.98
C TYR A 294 -8.78 42.07 4.47
N LEU A 295 -8.69 43.10 5.29
CA LEU A 295 -7.40 43.57 5.82
C LEU A 295 -6.67 42.46 6.58
N ASN A 296 -7.40 41.67 7.37
CA ASN A 296 -6.80 40.55 8.06
C ASN A 296 -6.33 39.46 7.07
N SER A 297 -7.16 39.03 6.12
CA SER A 297 -6.85 37.94 5.20
C SER A 297 -5.83 38.30 4.13
N TYR A 298 -5.83 39.60 3.66
CA TYR A 298 -4.92 40.06 2.62
C TYR A 298 -3.49 40.24 3.14
N PHE A 299 -3.33 40.86 4.31
CA PHE A 299 -2.03 41.24 4.89
C PHE A 299 -1.38 40.14 5.75
N GLN A 300 -2.04 39.00 5.97
CA GLN A 300 -1.41 37.89 6.66
C GLN A 300 -0.25 37.30 5.82
N THR A 301 0.79 36.82 6.51
CA THR A 301 1.91 36.10 5.87
C THR A 301 1.63 34.61 5.81
N GLY A 302 2.18 33.94 4.81
CA GLY A 302 2.05 32.49 4.66
C GLY A 302 0.88 32.04 3.78
N TYR A 303 0.48 30.80 3.97
CA TYR A 303 -0.56 30.17 3.14
C TYR A 303 -1.94 30.77 3.46
N LYS A 304 -2.62 31.27 2.42
CA LYS A 304 -4.00 31.74 2.53
C LYS A 304 -4.93 30.55 2.37
N ASN A 305 -5.69 30.26 3.42
CA ASN A 305 -6.65 29.17 3.40
C ASN A 305 -7.89 29.53 2.54
N LEU A 306 -8.75 28.55 2.31
CA LEU A 306 -9.95 28.73 1.48
C LEU A 306 -10.90 29.83 1.98
N MET A 307 -10.99 30.06 3.30
CA MET A 307 -11.80 31.13 3.89
C MET A 307 -11.18 32.51 3.63
N ASP A 308 -9.85 32.63 3.69
CA ASP A 308 -9.15 33.86 3.33
C ASP A 308 -9.37 34.24 1.89
N LEU A 309 -9.25 33.26 0.99
CA LEU A 309 -9.53 33.45 -0.42
C LEU A 309 -11.00 33.82 -0.67
N ALA A 310 -11.94 33.21 0.04
CA ALA A 310 -13.36 33.56 -0.06
C ALA A 310 -13.65 35.00 0.39
N ILE A 311 -12.97 35.50 1.44
CA ILE A 311 -13.08 36.87 1.89
C ILE A 311 -12.53 37.84 0.84
N ILE A 312 -11.35 37.53 0.28
CA ILE A 312 -10.70 38.38 -0.74
C ILE A 312 -11.60 38.46 -1.97
N HIS A 313 -12.02 37.30 -2.50
CA HIS A 313 -12.91 37.21 -3.67
C HIS A 313 -14.23 37.98 -3.45
N LYS A 314 -14.88 37.78 -2.31
CA LYS A 314 -16.13 38.47 -2.00
C LYS A 314 -15.94 39.99 -1.94
N THR A 315 -14.80 40.44 -1.41
CA THR A 315 -14.47 41.87 -1.34
C THR A 315 -14.25 42.45 -2.74
N GLU A 316 -13.53 41.73 -3.61
CA GLU A 316 -13.31 42.12 -5.02
C GLU A 316 -14.60 42.17 -5.83
N GLU A 317 -15.53 41.23 -5.60
CA GLU A 317 -16.86 41.26 -6.22
C GLU A 317 -17.66 42.50 -5.82
N GLU A 318 -17.64 42.87 -4.55
CA GLU A 318 -18.39 44.02 -4.01
C GLU A 318 -17.70 45.36 -4.21
N GLU A 319 -16.41 45.39 -4.50
CA GLU A 319 -15.63 46.61 -4.71
C GLU A 319 -16.22 47.48 -5.83
N ALA A 320 -16.73 46.88 -6.90
CA ALA A 320 -17.31 47.57 -8.05
C ALA A 320 -18.53 48.45 -7.68
N GLU A 321 -19.26 48.07 -6.68
CA GLU A 321 -20.49 48.77 -6.22
C GLU A 321 -20.27 49.63 -4.96
N ASN A 322 -19.15 49.39 -4.22
CA ASN A 322 -18.94 49.96 -2.90
C ASN A 322 -17.59 50.70 -2.78
N PRO A 323 -17.56 52.04 -2.89
CA PRO A 323 -16.32 52.82 -2.78
C PRO A 323 -15.52 52.65 -1.48
N GLN A 324 -16.16 52.11 -0.43
CA GLN A 324 -15.49 51.82 0.86
C GLN A 324 -14.54 50.64 0.81
N LEU A 325 -14.65 49.81 -0.21
CA LEU A 325 -13.83 48.62 -0.43
C LEU A 325 -12.72 48.86 -1.46
N THR A 326 -12.72 50.03 -2.13
CA THR A 326 -11.79 50.32 -3.24
C THR A 326 -10.37 50.55 -2.71
N ASP A 327 -9.38 50.00 -3.42
CA ASP A 327 -7.93 50.23 -3.17
C ASP A 327 -7.47 49.89 -1.73
N LEU A 328 -8.10 48.95 -1.04
CA LEU A 328 -7.75 48.59 0.33
C LEU A 328 -6.27 48.13 0.45
N SER A 329 -5.77 47.36 -0.53
CA SER A 329 -4.38 46.92 -0.58
C SER A 329 -3.37 48.10 -0.71
N GLU A 330 -3.76 49.18 -1.36
CA GLU A 330 -2.92 50.38 -1.55
C GLU A 330 -3.07 51.40 -0.42
N ASN A 331 -4.22 51.43 0.24
CA ASN A 331 -4.55 52.38 1.30
C ASN A 331 -4.04 51.97 2.67
N TYR A 332 -3.70 50.69 2.85
CA TYR A 332 -3.17 50.17 4.11
C TYR A 332 -1.80 49.54 3.89
N ALA A 333 -0.97 49.54 4.93
CA ALA A 333 0.31 48.86 4.98
C ALA A 333 0.33 47.95 6.21
N LYS A 334 0.91 46.76 6.05
CA LYS A 334 1.14 45.84 7.17
C LYS A 334 2.20 46.41 8.10
N VAL A 335 1.92 46.44 9.39
CA VAL A 335 2.87 46.83 10.45
C VAL A 335 3.42 45.57 11.12
N ASP A 336 2.54 44.63 11.49
CA ASP A 336 2.90 43.40 12.18
C ASP A 336 1.78 42.37 12.06
N GLU A 337 2.03 41.13 12.55
CA GLU A 337 1.00 40.10 12.67
C GLU A 337 1.27 39.17 13.86
N ILE A 338 0.20 38.57 14.37
CA ILE A 338 0.26 37.44 15.30
C ILE A 338 -0.31 36.26 14.54
N PRO A 339 0.54 35.29 14.10
CA PRO A 339 0.12 34.18 13.22
C PRO A 339 -0.95 33.31 13.84
N PHE A 340 -1.60 32.51 12.99
CA PHE A 340 -2.60 31.53 13.41
C PHE A 340 -1.96 30.45 14.29
N ASP A 341 -2.67 30.05 15.34
CA ASP A 341 -2.33 28.95 16.22
C ASP A 341 -3.57 28.10 16.48
N PHE A 342 -3.43 26.77 16.37
CA PHE A 342 -4.51 25.82 16.54
C PHE A 342 -5.14 25.85 17.95
N ASN A 343 -4.37 26.15 18.97
CA ASN A 343 -4.88 26.25 20.34
C ASN A 343 -5.68 27.54 20.56
N ARG A 344 -5.20 28.64 19.99
CA ARG A 344 -5.86 29.96 20.09
C ARG A 344 -7.00 30.14 19.09
N ARG A 345 -7.02 29.37 17.99
CA ARG A 345 -7.98 29.40 16.88
C ARG A 345 -8.29 30.79 16.34
N ARG A 346 -7.29 31.68 16.33
CA ARG A 346 -7.39 33.05 15.83
C ARG A 346 -6.08 33.56 15.24
N LEU A 347 -6.20 34.57 14.38
CA LEU A 347 -5.11 35.24 13.70
C LEU A 347 -5.32 36.74 13.76
N THR A 348 -4.25 37.47 14.00
CA THR A 348 -4.29 38.95 14.12
C THR A 348 -3.34 39.56 13.11
N THR A 349 -3.80 40.61 12.39
CA THR A 349 -2.95 41.47 11.58
C THR A 349 -2.99 42.88 12.12
N VAL A 350 -1.87 43.56 12.10
CA VAL A 350 -1.76 44.98 12.46
C VAL A 350 -1.47 45.78 11.21
N VAL A 351 -2.36 46.65 10.84
CA VAL A 351 -2.27 47.49 9.64
C VAL A 351 -2.31 48.97 9.96
N GLN A 352 -1.67 49.77 9.12
CA GLN A 352 -1.66 51.23 9.24
C GLN A 352 -2.23 51.85 7.97
N ASP A 353 -3.12 52.81 8.12
CA ASP A 353 -3.66 53.59 6.99
C ASP A 353 -2.71 54.71 6.56
N LYS A 354 -2.99 55.34 5.42
CA LYS A 354 -2.21 56.48 4.88
C LYS A 354 -2.17 57.69 5.81
N SER A 355 -3.08 57.79 6.78
CA SER A 355 -3.09 58.86 7.80
C SER A 355 -2.17 58.56 9.00
N GLY A 356 -1.58 57.37 9.04
CA GLY A 356 -0.72 56.91 10.12
C GLY A 356 -1.51 56.27 11.29
N LYS A 357 -2.81 56.06 11.15
CA LYS A 357 -3.63 55.41 12.17
C LYS A 357 -3.43 53.88 12.09
N THR A 358 -3.00 53.29 13.20
CA THR A 358 -2.80 51.87 13.34
C THR A 358 -4.06 51.14 13.81
N GLN A 359 -4.35 49.99 13.24
CA GLN A 359 -5.47 49.13 13.62
C GLN A 359 -4.98 47.68 13.74
N MET A 360 -5.37 47.02 14.82
CA MET A 360 -5.22 45.58 15.01
C MET A 360 -6.54 44.91 14.65
N VAL A 361 -6.51 44.00 13.74
CA VAL A 361 -7.70 43.25 13.27
C VAL A 361 -7.48 41.75 13.52
N THR A 362 -8.37 41.16 14.29
CA THR A 362 -8.33 39.74 14.66
C THR A 362 -9.52 39.02 14.08
N LYS A 363 -9.26 37.85 13.51
CA LYS A 363 -10.22 36.92 12.97
C LYS A 363 -10.06 35.55 13.65
N GLY A 364 -11.16 34.92 14.06
CA GLY A 364 -11.10 33.65 14.74
C GLY A 364 -12.45 33.00 15.00
N ALA A 365 -12.42 31.85 15.66
CA ALA A 365 -13.63 31.18 16.11
C ALA A 365 -14.40 32.03 17.13
N VAL A 366 -15.73 31.99 17.06
CA VAL A 366 -16.58 32.95 17.80
C VAL A 366 -16.38 32.86 19.31
N GLU A 367 -16.27 31.67 19.86
CA GLU A 367 -16.08 31.41 21.28
C GLU A 367 -14.77 32.02 21.79
N GLU A 368 -13.68 31.79 21.07
CA GLU A 368 -12.34 32.30 21.37
C GLU A 368 -12.26 33.85 21.19
N MET A 369 -12.97 34.37 20.17
CA MET A 369 -13.06 35.82 19.97
C MET A 369 -13.82 36.53 21.08
N LEU A 370 -14.92 35.94 21.54
CA LEU A 370 -15.67 36.47 22.70
C LEU A 370 -14.84 36.50 23.99
N SER A 371 -13.81 35.67 24.11
CA SER A 371 -12.92 35.67 25.29
C SER A 371 -11.98 36.87 25.35
N ILE A 372 -11.62 37.46 24.20
CA ILE A 372 -10.69 38.60 24.10
C ILE A 372 -11.41 39.94 23.87
N CYS A 373 -12.72 39.92 23.62
CA CYS A 373 -13.53 41.12 23.40
C CYS A 373 -14.18 41.58 24.69
N THR A 374 -13.97 42.83 25.06
CA THR A 374 -14.66 43.50 26.18
C THR A 374 -15.77 44.44 25.70
N PHE A 375 -15.75 44.77 24.40
CA PHE A 375 -16.71 45.68 23.78
C PHE A 375 -17.29 45.04 22.51
N ALA A 376 -18.44 45.51 22.12
CA ALA A 376 -19.08 45.20 20.83
C ALA A 376 -19.57 46.47 20.16
N GLU A 377 -19.56 46.48 18.84
CA GLU A 377 -20.10 47.58 18.07
C GLU A 377 -21.54 47.26 17.67
N CYS A 378 -22.51 48.03 18.20
CA CYS A 378 -23.92 47.88 17.84
C CYS A 378 -24.40 49.23 17.28
N ASP A 379 -24.99 49.22 16.08
CA ASP A 379 -25.52 50.44 15.41
C ASP A 379 -24.47 51.59 15.29
N GLY A 380 -23.21 51.20 14.98
CA GLY A 380 -22.08 52.14 14.85
C GLY A 380 -21.57 52.73 16.17
N LYS A 381 -22.03 52.24 17.31
CA LYS A 381 -21.59 52.67 18.64
C LYS A 381 -20.92 51.54 19.39
N VAL A 382 -19.72 51.84 19.93
CA VAL A 382 -18.98 50.88 20.77
C VAL A 382 -19.60 50.90 22.17
N GLN A 383 -20.02 49.75 22.65
CA GLN A 383 -20.59 49.56 23.99
C GLN A 383 -20.00 48.31 24.66
N PRO A 384 -20.06 48.18 25.99
CA PRO A 384 -19.57 47.00 26.68
C PRO A 384 -20.27 45.73 26.21
N LEU A 385 -19.53 44.65 26.05
CA LEU A 385 -20.04 43.32 25.72
C LEU A 385 -20.76 42.73 26.94
N THR A 386 -22.07 42.98 27.04
CA THR A 386 -22.90 42.45 28.14
C THR A 386 -23.25 40.98 27.89
N GLU A 387 -23.65 40.28 28.96
CA GLU A 387 -24.10 38.90 28.86
C GLU A 387 -25.32 38.72 27.92
N GLU A 388 -26.19 39.76 27.84
CA GLU A 388 -27.33 39.74 26.90
C GLU A 388 -26.87 39.80 25.44
N ILE A 389 -25.88 40.65 25.13
CA ILE A 389 -25.30 40.76 23.79
C ILE A 389 -24.55 39.46 23.45
N ARG A 390 -23.77 38.93 24.38
CA ARG A 390 -23.07 37.65 24.23
C ARG A 390 -24.03 36.52 23.92
N LYS A 391 -25.11 36.41 24.66
CA LYS A 391 -26.13 35.36 24.46
C LYS A 391 -26.78 35.49 23.08
N ARG A 392 -27.17 36.72 22.68
CA ARG A 392 -27.75 36.93 21.35
C ARG A 392 -26.79 36.57 20.21
N ILE A 393 -25.50 36.90 20.33
CA ILE A 393 -24.50 36.52 19.36
C ILE A 393 -24.44 35.01 19.23
N LEU A 394 -24.36 34.29 20.35
CA LEU A 394 -24.28 32.84 20.37
C LEU A 394 -25.55 32.18 19.77
N GLU A 395 -26.73 32.73 20.06
CA GLU A 395 -27.99 32.27 19.46
C GLU A 395 -27.99 32.44 17.93
N THR A 396 -27.56 33.59 17.41
CA THR A 396 -27.46 33.83 15.97
C THR A 396 -26.42 32.94 15.31
N VAL A 397 -25.28 32.77 15.94
CA VAL A 397 -24.24 31.83 15.43
C VAL A 397 -24.75 30.41 15.43
N ASP A 398 -25.48 30.00 16.44
CA ASP A 398 -26.11 28.69 16.52
C ASP A 398 -27.14 28.47 15.40
N GLU A 399 -27.95 29.47 15.08
CA GLU A 399 -28.90 29.42 13.95
C GLU A 399 -28.18 29.27 12.60
N LEU A 400 -27.06 29.99 12.41
CA LEU A 400 -26.25 29.87 11.19
C LEU A 400 -25.61 28.48 11.09
N ASN A 401 -25.05 28.00 12.20
CA ASN A 401 -24.47 26.64 12.25
C ASN A 401 -25.54 25.57 11.96
N ASP A 402 -26.75 25.72 12.48
CA ASP A 402 -27.87 24.79 12.17
C ASP A 402 -28.27 24.80 10.70
N LYS A 403 -28.03 25.91 9.99
CA LYS A 403 -28.21 26.01 8.54
C LYS A 403 -27.02 25.46 7.73
N GLY A 404 -25.93 25.05 8.39
CA GLY A 404 -24.73 24.48 7.78
C GLY A 404 -23.63 25.49 7.46
N PHE A 405 -23.74 26.75 7.96
CA PHE A 405 -22.69 27.75 7.79
C PHE A 405 -21.60 27.60 8.86
N ARG A 406 -20.35 27.77 8.43
CA ARG A 406 -19.23 27.94 9.35
C ARG A 406 -19.06 29.42 9.66
N VAL A 407 -19.02 29.77 10.95
CA VAL A 407 -19.00 31.17 11.38
C VAL A 407 -17.67 31.53 11.99
N LEU A 408 -17.08 32.66 11.54
CA LEU A 408 -15.91 33.29 12.14
C LEU A 408 -16.29 34.71 12.63
N ALA A 409 -15.72 35.12 13.75
CA ALA A 409 -15.88 36.47 14.26
C ALA A 409 -14.72 37.39 13.83
N ILE A 410 -15.02 38.66 13.67
CA ILE A 410 -14.07 39.75 13.39
C ILE A 410 -14.11 40.74 14.51
N ALA A 411 -12.95 41.08 15.05
CA ALA A 411 -12.79 42.12 16.05
C ALA A 411 -11.67 43.09 15.68
N GLN A 412 -11.76 44.32 16.21
CA GLN A 412 -10.72 45.32 16.00
C GLN A 412 -10.30 45.98 17.32
N LYS A 413 -9.07 46.52 17.31
CA LYS A 413 -8.57 47.43 18.32
C LYS A 413 -7.90 48.60 17.63
N SER A 414 -8.46 49.82 17.80
CA SER A 414 -7.92 51.03 17.18
C SER A 414 -6.79 51.58 18.03
N SER A 415 -5.72 52.06 17.38
CA SER A 415 -4.55 52.64 17.99
C SER A 415 -3.95 51.77 19.12
N PRO A 416 -3.61 50.51 18.85
CA PRO A 416 -2.91 49.68 19.82
C PRO A 416 -1.59 50.37 20.21
N SER A 417 -1.25 50.37 21.48
CA SER A 417 -0.08 51.05 22.01
C SER A 417 0.94 50.08 22.57
N PRO A 418 2.23 50.40 22.46
CA PRO A 418 2.90 51.32 21.52
C PRO A 418 3.07 50.64 20.16
N VAL A 419 3.30 51.39 19.09
CA VAL A 419 3.67 50.82 17.77
C VAL A 419 5.03 50.14 17.91
N GLY A 420 5.06 48.82 17.70
CA GLY A 420 6.25 47.97 17.88
C GLY A 420 5.96 46.55 17.58
N VAL A 421 6.71 45.63 18.18
CA VAL A 421 6.49 44.19 18.05
C VAL A 421 5.26 43.80 18.88
N PHE A 422 4.23 43.27 18.20
CA PHE A 422 3.00 42.81 18.85
C PHE A 422 3.06 41.30 19.08
N GLY A 423 2.53 40.86 20.22
CA GLY A 423 2.47 39.45 20.57
C GLY A 423 1.09 39.04 21.10
N VAL A 424 0.94 37.76 21.45
CA VAL A 424 -0.31 37.19 21.95
C VAL A 424 -0.92 37.99 23.14
N LYS A 425 -0.10 38.63 23.93
CA LYS A 425 -0.53 39.44 25.09
C LYS A 425 -1.31 40.71 24.70
N ASP A 426 -1.16 41.17 23.46
CA ASP A 426 -1.82 42.36 22.95
C ASP A 426 -3.24 42.07 22.43
N GLU A 427 -3.58 40.78 22.22
CA GLU A 427 -4.90 40.30 21.85
C GLU A 427 -5.88 40.39 23.07
N CYS A 428 -6.17 41.56 23.55
CA CYS A 428 -7.11 41.82 24.67
C CYS A 428 -7.86 43.11 24.45
N ASP A 429 -8.94 43.30 25.15
CA ASP A 429 -9.80 44.50 25.10
C ASP A 429 -10.22 44.90 23.70
N MET A 430 -10.61 43.92 22.91
CA MET A 430 -11.02 44.12 21.52
C MET A 430 -12.50 44.51 21.41
N VAL A 431 -12.85 45.17 20.32
CA VAL A 431 -14.22 45.48 19.94
C VAL A 431 -14.70 44.49 18.89
N LEU A 432 -15.67 43.68 19.23
CA LEU A 432 -16.31 42.78 18.28
C LEU A 432 -17.10 43.57 17.24
N LEU A 433 -16.83 43.38 15.95
CA LEU A 433 -17.51 44.07 14.85
C LEU A 433 -18.70 43.26 14.34
N GLY A 434 -18.52 41.95 14.22
CA GLY A 434 -19.50 41.06 13.66
C GLY A 434 -18.92 39.71 13.30
N TYR A 435 -19.59 39.01 12.38
CA TYR A 435 -19.22 37.66 11.95
C TYR A 435 -19.38 37.47 10.46
N LEU A 436 -18.63 36.51 9.98
CA LEU A 436 -18.60 35.99 8.61
C LEU A 436 -19.20 34.60 8.60
N ALA A 437 -20.14 34.34 7.70
CA ALA A 437 -20.73 33.03 7.55
C ALA A 437 -20.33 32.42 6.19
N PHE A 438 -19.66 31.30 6.25
CA PHE A 438 -19.14 30.59 5.09
C PHE A 438 -19.97 29.34 4.81
N LEU A 439 -20.26 29.14 3.55
CA LEU A 439 -20.85 27.91 3.04
C LEU A 439 -19.73 27.01 2.51
N ASP A 440 -19.76 25.75 2.93
CA ASP A 440 -18.85 24.71 2.50
C ASP A 440 -19.66 23.66 1.72
N PRO A 441 -19.86 23.85 0.39
CA PRO A 441 -20.78 23.02 -0.38
C PRO A 441 -20.27 21.59 -0.48
N PRO A 442 -21.13 20.57 -0.33
CA PRO A 442 -20.75 19.18 -0.52
C PRO A 442 -20.33 18.91 -1.96
N LYS A 443 -19.43 17.97 -2.17
CA LYS A 443 -19.07 17.46 -3.51
C LYS A 443 -20.21 16.60 -4.04
N GLU A 444 -20.51 16.73 -5.32
CA GLU A 444 -21.57 15.96 -5.99
C GLU A 444 -21.28 14.45 -5.96
N SER A 445 -20.00 14.06 -6.08
CA SER A 445 -19.57 12.65 -6.08
C SER A 445 -19.65 11.96 -4.72
N THR A 446 -19.69 12.72 -3.60
CA THR A 446 -19.56 12.17 -2.26
C THR A 446 -20.67 11.19 -1.89
N ALA A 447 -21.91 11.48 -2.25
CA ALA A 447 -23.04 10.60 -1.94
C ALA A 447 -22.91 9.23 -2.62
N ASP A 448 -22.53 9.22 -3.89
CA ASP A 448 -22.33 8.00 -4.67
C ASP A 448 -21.10 7.23 -4.17
N ALA A 449 -20.03 7.93 -3.82
CA ALA A 449 -18.83 7.31 -3.25
C ALA A 449 -19.08 6.63 -1.90
N ILE A 450 -19.80 7.28 -0.98
CA ILE A 450 -20.18 6.67 0.31
C ILE A 450 -21.04 5.43 0.09
N LYS A 451 -21.95 5.46 -0.88
CA LYS A 451 -22.77 4.30 -1.24
C LYS A 451 -21.92 3.16 -1.81
N ALA A 452 -21.00 3.45 -2.74
CA ALA A 452 -20.09 2.48 -3.33
C ALA A 452 -19.16 1.85 -2.28
N LEU A 453 -18.58 2.65 -1.39
CA LEU A 453 -17.79 2.16 -0.25
C LEU A 453 -18.60 1.20 0.62
N LYS A 454 -19.86 1.54 0.92
CA LYS A 454 -20.74 0.68 1.70
C LYS A 454 -21.09 -0.62 0.99
N GLU A 455 -21.32 -0.60 -0.32
CA GLU A 455 -21.55 -1.80 -1.14
C GLU A 455 -20.32 -2.74 -1.12
N HIS A 456 -19.13 -2.17 -0.98
CA HIS A 456 -17.88 -2.90 -0.77
C HIS A 456 -17.55 -3.18 0.71
N GLY A 457 -18.51 -3.00 1.63
CA GLY A 457 -18.35 -3.34 3.05
C GLY A 457 -17.42 -2.40 3.83
N VAL A 458 -17.22 -1.16 3.35
CA VAL A 458 -16.48 -0.13 4.06
C VAL A 458 -17.44 0.81 4.75
N THR A 459 -17.30 0.95 6.07
CA THR A 459 -18.09 1.89 6.88
C THR A 459 -17.34 3.21 6.98
N THR A 460 -17.96 4.31 6.57
CA THR A 460 -17.38 5.65 6.69
C THR A 460 -17.74 6.28 8.03
N LYS A 461 -16.75 6.77 8.76
CA LYS A 461 -16.88 7.56 10.00
C LYS A 461 -16.24 8.91 9.81
N ILE A 462 -16.87 9.97 10.31
CA ILE A 462 -16.40 11.33 10.18
C ILE A 462 -15.74 11.77 11.50
N LEU A 463 -14.49 12.21 11.43
CA LEU A 463 -13.69 12.70 12.55
C LEU A 463 -13.24 14.14 12.24
N THR A 464 -13.90 15.12 12.82
CA THR A 464 -13.67 16.53 12.47
C THR A 464 -13.49 17.43 13.69
N GLY A 465 -12.68 18.49 13.53
CA GLY A 465 -12.59 19.58 14.50
C GLY A 465 -13.75 20.58 14.43
N ASP A 466 -14.61 20.46 13.41
CA ASP A 466 -15.73 21.38 13.18
C ASP A 466 -16.89 21.19 14.17
N ASN A 467 -17.77 22.20 14.15
CA ASN A 467 -19.00 22.20 14.96
C ASN A 467 -19.93 21.03 14.59
N ASP A 468 -20.55 20.44 15.59
CA ASP A 468 -21.46 19.28 15.49
C ASP A 468 -22.68 19.54 14.61
N LYS A 469 -23.29 20.75 14.68
CA LYS A 469 -24.47 21.12 13.90
C LYS A 469 -24.15 21.23 12.42
N VAL A 470 -23.08 21.92 12.07
CA VAL A 470 -22.58 22.02 10.68
C VAL A 470 -22.27 20.63 10.12
N THR A 471 -21.55 19.81 10.88
CA THR A 471 -21.18 18.47 10.48
C THR A 471 -22.40 17.58 10.25
N ARG A 472 -23.40 17.66 11.12
CA ARG A 472 -24.67 16.93 10.96
C ARG A 472 -25.41 17.32 9.68
N THR A 473 -25.44 18.63 9.37
CA THR A 473 -26.10 19.14 8.17
C THR A 473 -25.40 18.65 6.90
N ILE A 474 -24.09 18.75 6.83
CA ILE A 474 -23.32 18.24 5.69
C ILE A 474 -23.49 16.71 5.54
N CYS A 475 -23.37 15.94 6.61
CA CYS A 475 -23.61 14.50 6.57
C CYS A 475 -24.98 14.15 6.00
N LYS A 476 -26.03 14.89 6.37
CA LYS A 476 -27.38 14.71 5.83
C LYS A 476 -27.45 15.00 4.32
N GLN A 477 -26.77 16.06 3.87
CA GLN A 477 -26.74 16.44 2.44
C GLN A 477 -26.04 15.39 1.58
N VAL A 478 -24.96 14.77 2.07
CA VAL A 478 -24.25 13.68 1.37
C VAL A 478 -24.86 12.30 1.57
N GLY A 479 -26.02 12.22 2.24
CA GLY A 479 -26.75 10.95 2.42
C GLY A 479 -26.21 10.04 3.53
N LEU A 480 -25.28 10.51 4.36
CA LEU A 480 -24.76 9.77 5.51
C LEU A 480 -25.78 9.88 6.66
N LYS A 481 -26.31 8.73 7.09
CA LYS A 481 -27.24 8.68 8.23
C LYS A 481 -26.46 8.73 9.53
N VAL A 482 -26.51 9.85 10.22
CA VAL A 482 -25.90 10.03 11.55
C VAL A 482 -26.83 9.48 12.61
N ARG A 483 -26.55 8.28 13.13
CA ARG A 483 -27.27 7.64 14.23
C ARG A 483 -26.80 8.17 15.57
N ASN A 484 -25.47 8.13 15.77
CA ASN A 484 -24.82 8.59 16.99
C ASN A 484 -23.70 9.57 16.64
N MET A 485 -23.53 10.57 17.50
CA MET A 485 -22.48 11.58 17.43
C MET A 485 -21.87 11.77 18.81
N LEU A 486 -20.56 11.86 18.91
CA LEU A 486 -19.80 12.17 20.11
C LEU A 486 -19.01 13.46 19.89
N LEU A 487 -18.89 14.25 20.94
CA LEU A 487 -18.09 15.47 20.97
C LEU A 487 -16.71 15.21 21.61
N GLY A 488 -15.73 16.06 21.30
CA GLY A 488 -14.41 15.97 21.94
C GLY A 488 -14.48 16.01 23.46
N THR A 489 -15.36 16.84 24.02
CA THR A 489 -15.62 16.91 25.47
C THR A 489 -16.16 15.61 26.07
N ASP A 490 -16.91 14.81 25.31
CA ASP A 490 -17.38 13.51 25.77
C ASP A 490 -16.22 12.51 25.86
N LEU A 491 -15.28 12.59 24.88
CA LEU A 491 -14.11 11.71 24.84
C LEU A 491 -13.15 11.94 26.02
N ASP A 492 -13.04 13.18 26.50
CA ASP A 492 -12.18 13.52 27.66
C ASP A 492 -12.62 12.82 28.95
N HIS A 493 -13.91 12.50 29.05
CA HIS A 493 -14.49 11.84 30.20
C HIS A 493 -14.60 10.32 30.06
N MET A 494 -14.30 9.75 28.88
CA MET A 494 -14.38 8.30 28.59
C MET A 494 -13.05 7.61 28.83
N THR A 495 -13.11 6.41 29.41
CA THR A 495 -11.99 5.46 29.38
C THR A 495 -11.83 4.84 27.98
N ASP A 496 -10.67 4.28 27.65
CA ASP A 496 -10.46 3.64 26.34
C ASP A 496 -11.43 2.46 26.13
N SER A 497 -11.78 1.73 27.18
CA SER A 497 -12.77 0.64 27.08
C SER A 497 -14.20 1.12 26.84
N ASP A 498 -14.57 2.32 27.35
CA ASP A 498 -15.88 2.93 27.10
C ASP A 498 -15.92 3.50 25.69
N LEU A 499 -14.84 4.17 25.29
CA LEU A 499 -14.68 4.70 23.92
C LEU A 499 -14.70 3.57 22.90
N ALA A 500 -14.05 2.42 23.18
CA ALA A 500 -14.05 1.25 22.30
C ALA A 500 -15.47 0.78 21.97
N ARG A 501 -16.33 0.68 22.98
CA ARG A 501 -17.73 0.29 22.79
C ARG A 501 -18.56 1.38 22.10
N ALA A 502 -18.36 2.63 22.45
CA ALA A 502 -19.08 3.75 21.88
C ALA A 502 -18.70 3.98 20.40
N ALA A 503 -17.42 3.84 20.06
CA ALA A 503 -16.89 4.08 18.72
C ALA A 503 -17.48 3.13 17.67
N GLU A 504 -17.85 1.89 18.04
CA GLU A 504 -18.51 0.96 17.14
C GLU A 504 -19.82 1.52 16.57
N SER A 505 -20.65 2.10 17.41
CA SER A 505 -21.97 2.60 17.05
C SER A 505 -21.99 4.08 16.63
N THR A 506 -20.88 4.80 16.76
CA THR A 506 -20.78 6.23 16.47
C THR A 506 -20.38 6.45 15.01
N ASP A 507 -21.16 7.24 14.29
CA ASP A 507 -20.89 7.56 12.89
C ASP A 507 -20.07 8.85 12.74
N VAL A 508 -20.20 9.80 13.68
CA VAL A 508 -19.58 11.13 13.63
C VAL A 508 -18.97 11.51 14.97
N PHE A 509 -17.76 12.04 14.92
CA PHE A 509 -17.04 12.63 16.03
C PHE A 509 -16.72 14.09 15.69
N ALA A 510 -17.23 15.04 16.45
CA ALA A 510 -17.14 16.46 16.18
C ALA A 510 -16.38 17.23 17.27
N LYS A 511 -15.86 18.41 16.95
CA LYS A 511 -15.05 19.26 17.86
C LYS A 511 -13.84 18.50 18.43
N LEU A 512 -13.20 17.64 17.63
CA LEU A 512 -12.04 16.86 18.05
C LEU A 512 -10.74 17.65 17.96
N THR A 513 -9.86 17.41 18.93
CA THR A 513 -8.44 17.75 18.82
C THR A 513 -7.69 16.71 17.98
N PRO A 514 -6.48 17.02 17.48
CA PRO A 514 -5.65 16.03 16.75
C PRO A 514 -5.40 14.74 17.54
N ASP A 515 -5.11 14.84 18.84
CA ASP A 515 -4.85 13.70 19.72
C ASP A 515 -6.11 12.84 19.93
N GLN A 516 -7.28 13.49 20.04
CA GLN A 516 -8.55 12.77 20.14
C GLN A 516 -8.88 12.03 18.84
N LYS A 517 -8.56 12.60 17.65
CA LYS A 517 -8.68 11.90 16.37
C LYS A 517 -7.81 10.62 16.36
N ALA A 518 -6.54 10.74 16.76
CA ALA A 518 -5.62 9.60 16.83
C ALA A 518 -6.09 8.53 17.83
N ARG A 519 -6.62 8.95 18.98
CA ARG A 519 -7.18 8.06 20.00
C ARG A 519 -8.37 7.25 19.48
N VAL A 520 -9.31 7.87 18.78
CA VAL A 520 -10.46 7.16 18.17
C VAL A 520 -9.99 6.14 17.15
N VAL A 521 -9.04 6.49 16.29
CA VAL A 521 -8.46 5.58 15.30
C VAL A 521 -7.79 4.37 15.96
N THR A 522 -6.97 4.61 16.98
CA THR A 522 -6.28 3.56 17.74
C THR A 522 -7.26 2.57 18.35
N VAL A 523 -8.29 3.06 19.02
CA VAL A 523 -9.31 2.25 19.66
C VAL A 523 -10.08 1.39 18.64
N LEU A 524 -10.44 1.93 17.47
CA LEU A 524 -11.08 1.16 16.41
C LEU A 524 -10.17 0.04 15.87
N ARG A 525 -8.86 0.26 15.76
CA ARG A 525 -7.90 -0.78 15.39
C ARG A 525 -7.79 -1.86 16.45
N GLU A 526 -7.75 -1.49 17.73
CA GLU A 526 -7.73 -2.43 18.85
C GLU A 526 -8.99 -3.29 18.93
N ASN A 527 -10.12 -2.77 18.49
CA ASN A 527 -11.36 -3.54 18.31
C ASN A 527 -11.27 -4.58 17.18
N GLY A 528 -10.18 -4.61 16.43
CA GLY A 528 -9.91 -5.58 15.40
C GLY A 528 -10.32 -5.13 13.99
N HIS A 529 -10.65 -3.85 13.77
CA HIS A 529 -10.90 -3.28 12.46
C HIS A 529 -9.60 -3.03 11.69
N THR A 530 -9.70 -2.88 10.37
CA THR A 530 -8.64 -2.32 9.54
C THR A 530 -9.05 -0.90 9.17
N VAL A 531 -8.41 0.06 9.83
CA VAL A 531 -8.81 1.46 9.75
C VAL A 531 -7.95 2.20 8.72
N GLY A 532 -8.60 2.79 7.71
CA GLY A 532 -8.01 3.81 6.86
C GLY A 532 -8.35 5.20 7.41
N PHE A 533 -7.39 6.11 7.45
CA PHE A 533 -7.65 7.52 7.79
C PHE A 533 -7.26 8.42 6.62
N MET A 534 -8.20 9.22 6.14
CA MET A 534 -7.99 10.20 5.09
C MET A 534 -7.99 11.62 5.64
N GLY A 535 -6.90 12.35 5.41
CA GLY A 535 -6.72 13.73 5.84
C GLY A 535 -5.71 14.49 4.99
N ASP A 536 -5.74 15.82 5.08
CA ASP A 536 -4.89 16.71 4.27
C ASP A 536 -4.22 17.82 5.09
N GLY A 537 -4.59 17.95 6.36
CA GLY A 537 -4.09 18.96 7.27
C GLY A 537 -3.04 18.46 8.27
N VAL A 538 -2.36 19.40 8.93
CA VAL A 538 -1.41 19.11 10.03
C VAL A 538 -2.10 18.36 11.17
N ASN A 539 -3.35 18.72 11.45
CA ASN A 539 -4.18 18.12 12.49
C ASN A 539 -4.57 16.66 12.24
N ASP A 540 -4.32 16.12 11.05
CA ASP A 540 -4.65 14.77 10.67
C ASP A 540 -3.45 13.80 10.71
N ALA A 541 -2.23 14.35 10.72
CA ALA A 541 -0.99 13.58 10.64
C ALA A 541 -0.87 12.51 11.75
N ALA A 542 -1.23 12.86 13.00
CA ALA A 542 -1.21 11.94 14.13
C ALA A 542 -2.22 10.79 13.94
N ALA A 543 -3.43 11.10 13.47
CA ALA A 543 -4.47 10.10 13.20
C ALA A 543 -4.09 9.19 12.02
N MET A 544 -3.47 9.73 10.96
CA MET A 544 -2.95 8.93 9.84
C MET A 544 -1.87 7.95 10.27
N LYS A 545 -0.92 8.37 11.09
CA LYS A 545 0.12 7.47 11.65
C LYS A 545 -0.45 6.40 12.58
N SER A 546 -1.55 6.70 13.26
CA SER A 546 -2.24 5.76 14.14
C SER A 546 -3.12 4.77 13.38
N ALA A 547 -3.48 5.03 12.12
CA ALA A 547 -4.27 4.15 11.26
C ALA A 547 -3.45 2.94 10.75
N ASP A 548 -4.14 1.91 10.23
CA ASP A 548 -3.48 0.84 9.48
C ASP A 548 -3.01 1.34 8.10
N ILE A 549 -3.72 2.34 7.55
CA ILE A 549 -3.39 3.03 6.31
C ILE A 549 -3.67 4.52 6.45
N GLY A 550 -2.62 5.33 6.38
CA GLY A 550 -2.71 6.76 6.18
C GLY A 550 -2.96 7.10 4.72
N ILE A 551 -3.95 7.94 4.44
CA ILE A 551 -4.35 8.34 3.10
C ILE A 551 -4.32 9.87 3.03
N SER A 552 -3.63 10.42 2.04
CA SER A 552 -3.61 11.87 1.81
C SER A 552 -3.85 12.20 0.35
N VAL A 553 -3.81 13.46 0.02
CA VAL A 553 -4.01 13.96 -1.34
C VAL A 553 -2.78 14.74 -1.81
N ASP A 554 -2.61 14.88 -3.12
CA ASP A 554 -1.47 15.59 -3.70
C ASP A 554 -1.39 17.06 -3.29
N THR A 555 -2.54 17.70 -3.08
CA THR A 555 -2.67 19.09 -2.62
C THR A 555 -2.55 19.27 -1.11
N ALA A 556 -2.33 18.21 -0.34
CA ALA A 556 -2.21 18.28 1.12
C ALA A 556 -0.89 18.94 1.56
N VAL A 557 -0.86 19.39 2.81
CA VAL A 557 0.39 19.88 3.44
C VAL A 557 1.42 18.75 3.56
N ASP A 558 2.70 19.10 3.55
CA ASP A 558 3.80 18.13 3.49
C ASP A 558 3.77 17.12 4.64
N VAL A 559 3.46 17.57 5.84
CA VAL A 559 3.30 16.71 7.03
C VAL A 559 2.25 15.61 6.81
N ALA A 560 1.14 15.94 6.17
CA ALA A 560 0.09 14.99 5.86
C ALA A 560 0.55 14.01 4.76
N LYS A 561 1.19 14.50 3.68
CA LYS A 561 1.76 13.64 2.63
C LYS A 561 2.80 12.69 3.20
N GLU A 562 3.67 13.16 4.10
CA GLU A 562 4.72 12.32 4.70
C GLU A 562 4.13 11.23 5.62
N SER A 563 3.07 11.57 6.35
CA SER A 563 2.38 10.63 7.24
C SER A 563 1.52 9.59 6.50
N ALA A 564 1.29 9.77 5.20
CA ALA A 564 0.43 8.91 4.40
C ALA A 564 1.20 7.75 3.73
N ASP A 565 0.54 6.59 3.64
CA ASP A 565 0.97 5.43 2.84
C ASP A 565 0.49 5.53 1.39
N ILE A 566 -0.66 6.16 1.20
CA ILE A 566 -1.37 6.30 -0.08
C ILE A 566 -1.61 7.78 -0.35
N ILE A 567 -1.35 8.22 -1.57
CA ILE A 567 -1.65 9.58 -2.03
C ILE A 567 -2.62 9.52 -3.21
N LEU A 568 -3.74 10.22 -3.07
CA LEU A 568 -4.71 10.40 -4.15
C LEU A 568 -4.32 11.64 -4.97
N LEU A 569 -4.20 11.49 -6.28
CA LEU A 569 -3.93 12.61 -7.20
C LEU A 569 -5.15 13.51 -7.41
N GLU A 570 -6.31 13.05 -7.01
CA GLU A 570 -7.55 13.83 -6.92
C GLU A 570 -8.19 13.62 -5.58
N LYS A 571 -8.62 14.70 -4.97
CA LYS A 571 -9.29 14.69 -3.66
C LYS A 571 -10.75 14.29 -3.83
N ASP A 572 -10.98 13.00 -4.17
CA ASP A 572 -12.29 12.41 -4.40
C ASP A 572 -12.41 11.02 -3.76
N LEU A 573 -13.49 10.78 -3.03
CA LEU A 573 -13.77 9.50 -2.40
C LEU A 573 -14.07 8.37 -3.40
N MET A 574 -14.48 8.70 -4.64
CA MET A 574 -14.61 7.70 -5.72
C MET A 574 -13.24 7.16 -6.13
N VAL A 575 -12.24 8.03 -6.22
CA VAL A 575 -10.84 7.61 -6.50
C VAL A 575 -10.32 6.70 -5.39
N LEU A 576 -10.66 7.01 -4.15
CA LEU A 576 -10.33 6.16 -3.00
C LEU A 576 -11.01 4.79 -3.10
N GLU A 577 -12.30 4.75 -3.41
CA GLU A 577 -13.07 3.52 -3.58
C GLU A 577 -12.47 2.64 -4.69
N GLU A 578 -12.21 3.21 -5.86
CA GLU A 578 -11.55 2.51 -6.96
C GLU A 578 -10.17 1.96 -6.57
N GLY A 579 -9.41 2.73 -5.80
CA GLY A 579 -8.12 2.31 -5.26
C GLY A 579 -8.26 1.11 -4.30
N ILE A 580 -9.23 1.12 -3.40
CA ILE A 580 -9.52 0.00 -2.49
C ILE A 580 -9.87 -1.27 -3.28
N VAL A 581 -10.71 -1.14 -4.31
CA VAL A 581 -11.09 -2.27 -5.18
C VAL A 581 -9.86 -2.84 -5.91
N GLU A 582 -8.97 -1.99 -6.45
CA GLU A 582 -7.72 -2.47 -7.08
C GLU A 582 -6.76 -3.12 -6.06
N GLY A 583 -6.70 -2.61 -4.83
CA GLY A 583 -6.00 -3.26 -3.71
C GLY A 583 -6.53 -4.66 -3.43
N ARG A 584 -7.86 -4.85 -3.41
CA ARG A 584 -8.52 -6.15 -3.25
C ARG A 584 -8.23 -7.11 -4.41
N LYS A 585 -8.20 -6.62 -5.65
CA LYS A 585 -7.80 -7.43 -6.82
C LYS A 585 -6.36 -7.92 -6.70
N THR A 586 -5.48 -7.03 -6.25
CA THR A 586 -4.07 -7.36 -6.03
C THR A 586 -3.91 -8.45 -4.96
N TYR A 587 -4.57 -8.29 -3.83
CA TYR A 587 -4.60 -9.29 -2.76
C TYR A 587 -5.21 -10.61 -3.22
N ALA A 588 -6.32 -10.57 -3.98
CA ALA A 588 -6.95 -11.78 -4.51
C ALA A 588 -5.99 -12.59 -5.38
N ASN A 589 -5.29 -11.95 -6.31
CA ASN A 589 -4.37 -12.64 -7.19
C ASN A 589 -3.15 -13.20 -6.44
N MET A 590 -2.66 -12.48 -5.45
CA MET A 590 -1.59 -12.94 -4.59
C MET A 590 -2.00 -14.18 -3.79
N ILE A 591 -3.16 -14.18 -3.13
CA ILE A 591 -3.63 -15.31 -2.33
C ILE A 591 -4.01 -16.51 -3.21
N LYS A 592 -4.50 -16.28 -4.44
CA LYS A 592 -4.70 -17.36 -5.44
C LYS A 592 -3.39 -18.10 -5.68
N TYR A 593 -2.31 -17.39 -6.02
CA TYR A 593 -1.02 -18.01 -6.27
C TYR A 593 -0.50 -18.77 -5.06
N ILE A 594 -0.56 -18.18 -3.86
CA ILE A 594 -0.11 -18.83 -2.64
C ILE A 594 -0.88 -20.14 -2.39
N LYS A 595 -2.21 -20.13 -2.53
CA LYS A 595 -3.05 -21.30 -2.38
C LYS A 595 -2.79 -22.36 -3.45
N MET A 596 -2.59 -21.93 -4.70
CA MET A 596 -2.26 -22.84 -5.82
C MET A 596 -0.94 -23.56 -5.56
N THR A 597 0.12 -22.82 -5.25
CA THR A 597 1.45 -23.40 -5.02
C THR A 597 1.46 -24.33 -3.81
N ALA A 598 0.85 -23.91 -2.69
CA ALA A 598 0.78 -24.73 -1.49
C ALA A 598 -0.02 -26.03 -1.73
N SER A 599 -1.15 -25.95 -2.42
CA SER A 599 -2.03 -27.08 -2.72
C SER A 599 -1.40 -28.04 -3.74
N SER A 600 -0.80 -27.52 -4.82
CA SER A 600 -0.12 -28.32 -5.84
C SER A 600 1.07 -29.08 -5.26
N ASN A 601 1.93 -28.42 -4.49
CA ASN A 601 3.07 -29.05 -3.86
C ASN A 601 2.64 -30.14 -2.88
N PHE A 602 1.58 -29.91 -2.11
CA PHE A 602 1.05 -30.93 -1.20
C PHE A 602 0.48 -32.14 -1.95
N GLY A 603 -0.30 -31.92 -3.02
CA GLY A 603 -0.86 -32.99 -3.84
C GLY A 603 0.24 -33.84 -4.51
N ASN A 604 1.23 -33.18 -5.11
CA ASN A 604 2.37 -33.87 -5.74
C ASN A 604 3.13 -34.76 -4.75
N MET A 605 3.41 -34.24 -3.54
CA MET A 605 4.08 -35.02 -2.50
C MET A 605 3.28 -36.24 -2.06
N PHE A 606 1.97 -36.05 -1.92
CA PHE A 606 1.08 -37.15 -1.53
C PHE A 606 1.06 -38.25 -2.62
N SER A 607 1.01 -37.87 -3.90
CA SER A 607 1.05 -38.79 -5.04
C SER A 607 2.40 -39.52 -5.14
N VAL A 608 3.52 -38.78 -4.99
CA VAL A 608 4.87 -39.38 -5.00
C VAL A 608 5.06 -40.34 -3.83
N LEU A 609 4.59 -39.98 -2.63
CA LEU A 609 4.68 -40.85 -1.46
C LEU A 609 3.92 -42.18 -1.67
N ALA A 610 2.68 -42.07 -2.16
CA ALA A 610 1.87 -43.27 -2.43
C ALA A 610 2.49 -44.15 -3.53
N ALA A 611 2.96 -43.54 -4.62
CA ALA A 611 3.64 -44.25 -5.68
C ALA A 611 4.94 -44.92 -5.22
N SER A 612 5.73 -44.24 -4.40
CA SER A 612 6.97 -44.77 -3.80
C SER A 612 6.72 -45.99 -2.93
N ALA A 613 5.59 -46.02 -2.23
CA ALA A 613 5.20 -47.14 -1.38
C ALA A 613 4.63 -48.34 -2.16
N LEU A 614 3.92 -48.10 -3.27
CA LEU A 614 3.16 -49.12 -3.99
C LEU A 614 3.89 -49.69 -5.20
N LEU A 615 4.75 -48.90 -5.88
CA LEU A 615 5.42 -49.32 -7.10
C LEU A 615 6.78 -49.99 -6.82
N PRO A 616 7.16 -51.05 -7.59
CA PRO A 616 8.43 -51.72 -7.42
C PRO A 616 9.63 -50.96 -8.02
N PHE A 617 9.39 -49.81 -8.66
CA PHE A 617 10.40 -48.96 -9.30
C PHE A 617 10.15 -47.49 -8.93
N LEU A 618 11.09 -46.58 -9.24
CA LEU A 618 10.90 -45.14 -9.00
C LEU A 618 9.78 -44.62 -9.90
N PRO A 619 8.84 -43.89 -9.30
CA PRO A 619 7.61 -43.47 -9.99
C PRO A 619 7.86 -42.47 -11.11
N MET A 620 8.91 -41.63 -10.99
CA MET A 620 9.27 -40.59 -11.94
C MET A 620 10.77 -40.31 -11.88
N MET A 621 11.38 -39.97 -13.00
CA MET A 621 12.78 -39.50 -13.01
C MET A 621 12.92 -38.11 -12.40
N SER A 622 14.06 -37.82 -11.78
CA SER A 622 14.38 -36.50 -11.20
C SER A 622 14.20 -35.38 -12.20
N ILE A 623 14.61 -35.58 -13.44
CA ILE A 623 14.50 -34.58 -14.51
C ILE A 623 13.04 -34.24 -14.86
N HIS A 624 12.15 -35.23 -14.82
CA HIS A 624 10.71 -35.01 -15.06
C HIS A 624 10.10 -34.10 -14.01
N LEU A 625 10.45 -34.29 -12.74
CA LEU A 625 9.98 -33.42 -11.62
C LEU A 625 10.43 -31.97 -11.80
N ILE A 626 11.66 -31.76 -12.23
CA ILE A 626 12.21 -30.41 -12.45
C ILE A 626 11.49 -29.72 -13.63
N PHE A 627 11.29 -30.42 -14.75
CA PHE A 627 10.55 -29.87 -15.89
C PHE A 627 9.10 -29.57 -15.57
N LEU A 628 8.45 -30.44 -14.82
CA LEU A 628 7.06 -30.27 -14.40
C LEU A 628 6.89 -28.98 -13.58
N ASN A 629 7.77 -28.77 -12.59
CA ASN A 629 7.75 -27.58 -11.76
C ASN A 629 8.05 -26.30 -12.56
N LEU A 630 9.03 -26.35 -13.47
CA LEU A 630 9.36 -25.20 -14.33
C LEU A 630 8.16 -24.78 -15.20
N ILE A 631 7.47 -25.73 -15.82
CA ILE A 631 6.29 -25.45 -16.66
C ILE A 631 5.14 -24.90 -15.82
N TYR A 632 4.93 -25.46 -14.63
CA TYR A 632 3.94 -24.98 -13.68
C TYR A 632 4.23 -23.55 -13.25
N ASP A 633 5.45 -23.27 -12.80
CA ASP A 633 5.88 -21.95 -12.35
C ASP A 633 5.76 -20.91 -13.47
N LEU A 634 6.18 -21.26 -14.68
CA LEU A 634 6.02 -20.38 -15.84
C LEU A 634 4.53 -20.08 -16.11
N SER A 635 3.67 -21.07 -16.00
CA SER A 635 2.22 -20.90 -16.15
C SER A 635 1.64 -19.97 -15.08
N CYS A 636 2.16 -20.01 -13.85
CA CYS A 636 1.73 -19.16 -12.74
C CYS A 636 2.21 -17.70 -12.85
N THR A 637 3.22 -17.40 -13.66
CA THR A 637 3.72 -16.01 -13.81
C THR A 637 2.67 -15.03 -14.32
N ALA A 638 1.60 -15.51 -14.95
CA ALA A 638 0.49 -14.69 -15.43
C ALA A 638 -0.57 -14.37 -14.37
N ILE A 639 -0.56 -15.00 -13.20
CA ILE A 639 -1.57 -14.83 -12.15
C ILE A 639 -1.73 -13.36 -11.70
N PRO A 640 -0.70 -12.51 -11.63
CA PRO A 640 -0.87 -11.09 -11.32
C PRO A 640 -1.87 -10.36 -12.23
N TRP A 641 -2.09 -10.85 -13.45
CA TRP A 641 -3.03 -10.28 -14.43
C TRP A 641 -4.37 -11.02 -14.49
N ASP A 642 -4.62 -11.98 -13.58
CA ASP A 642 -5.87 -12.74 -13.61
C ASP A 642 -7.09 -11.91 -13.21
N ASN A 643 -8.25 -12.30 -13.71
CA ASN A 643 -9.53 -11.73 -13.35
C ASN A 643 -9.95 -12.14 -11.93
N VAL A 644 -10.61 -11.25 -11.22
CA VAL A 644 -11.12 -11.49 -9.87
C VAL A 644 -12.64 -11.45 -9.87
N ASP A 645 -13.26 -12.40 -9.19
CA ASP A 645 -14.71 -12.49 -9.08
C ASP A 645 -15.26 -11.35 -8.21
N GLU A 646 -16.39 -10.74 -8.61
CA GLU A 646 -16.97 -9.58 -7.93
C GLU A 646 -17.33 -9.84 -6.47
N GLU A 647 -17.80 -11.06 -6.14
CA GLU A 647 -18.13 -11.40 -4.75
C GLU A 647 -16.91 -11.34 -3.82
N PHE A 648 -15.70 -11.58 -4.37
CA PHE A 648 -14.47 -11.43 -3.61
C PHE A 648 -14.19 -9.96 -3.28
N LEU A 649 -14.56 -9.05 -4.18
CA LEU A 649 -14.31 -7.61 -4.06
C LEU A 649 -15.26 -6.91 -3.09
N ARG A 650 -16.44 -7.48 -2.85
CA ARG A 650 -17.48 -6.86 -2.00
C ARG A 650 -17.17 -6.88 -0.51
N VAL A 651 -16.29 -7.77 -0.06
CA VAL A 651 -16.01 -7.96 1.38
C VAL A 651 -14.53 -7.68 1.66
N PRO A 652 -14.21 -6.83 2.65
CA PRO A 652 -12.86 -6.65 3.15
C PRO A 652 -12.26 -7.97 3.63
N ARG A 653 -11.00 -8.23 3.29
CA ARG A 653 -10.32 -9.48 3.69
C ARG A 653 -8.96 -9.18 4.27
N LYS A 654 -8.77 -9.60 5.51
CA LYS A 654 -7.49 -9.56 6.19
C LYS A 654 -6.61 -10.72 5.78
N TRP A 655 -5.31 -10.58 5.97
CA TRP A 655 -4.37 -11.67 5.80
C TRP A 655 -4.67 -12.79 6.81
N ASP A 656 -4.87 -14.00 6.28
CA ASP A 656 -5.10 -15.19 7.09
C ASP A 656 -4.24 -16.36 6.59
N ALA A 657 -3.11 -16.58 7.26
CA ALA A 657 -2.20 -17.68 6.95
C ALA A 657 -2.83 -19.06 7.27
N SER A 658 -3.76 -19.13 8.22
CA SER A 658 -4.40 -20.40 8.62
C SER A 658 -5.27 -20.97 7.52
N SER A 659 -5.90 -20.10 6.73
CA SER A 659 -6.71 -20.50 5.58
C SER A 659 -5.91 -21.21 4.48
N VAL A 660 -4.61 -20.86 4.34
CA VAL A 660 -3.71 -21.51 3.37
C VAL A 660 -3.40 -22.95 3.78
N GLY A 661 -3.08 -23.17 5.06
CA GLY A 661 -2.80 -24.51 5.59
C GLY A 661 -4.01 -25.44 5.47
N SER A 662 -5.19 -24.97 5.86
CA SER A 662 -6.44 -25.71 5.69
C SER A 662 -6.74 -26.02 4.23
N PHE A 663 -6.59 -25.05 3.35
CA PHE A 663 -6.78 -25.22 1.91
C PHE A 663 -5.83 -26.28 1.32
N MET A 664 -4.56 -26.23 1.70
CA MET A 664 -3.52 -27.16 1.29
C MET A 664 -3.89 -28.61 1.63
N ILE A 665 -4.31 -28.86 2.87
CA ILE A 665 -4.62 -30.21 3.37
C ILE A 665 -5.88 -30.78 2.71
N TRP A 666 -6.92 -29.98 2.48
CA TRP A 666 -8.19 -30.46 1.93
C TRP A 666 -8.23 -30.48 0.41
N ILE A 667 -7.66 -29.51 -0.26
CA ILE A 667 -7.73 -29.38 -1.70
C ILE A 667 -6.54 -30.07 -2.41
N GLY A 668 -5.34 -30.07 -1.77
CA GLY A 668 -4.16 -30.71 -2.37
C GLY A 668 -4.40 -32.16 -2.82
N PRO A 669 -4.90 -33.05 -1.95
CA PRO A 669 -5.13 -34.45 -2.31
C PRO A 669 -6.17 -34.66 -3.43
N THR A 670 -6.99 -33.65 -3.76
CA THR A 670 -7.97 -33.80 -4.85
C THR A 670 -7.32 -33.96 -6.22
N SER A 671 -6.16 -33.33 -6.46
CA SER A 671 -5.37 -33.54 -7.69
C SER A 671 -4.78 -34.95 -7.74
N SER A 672 -4.40 -35.53 -6.63
CA SER A 672 -3.83 -36.88 -6.57
C SER A 672 -4.79 -37.99 -7.03
N ILE A 673 -6.09 -37.71 -7.09
CA ILE A 673 -7.07 -38.67 -7.67
C ILE A 673 -6.75 -38.97 -9.11
N PHE A 674 -6.32 -37.98 -9.89
CA PHE A 674 -5.91 -38.18 -11.29
C PHE A 674 -4.62 -38.97 -11.35
N ASP A 675 -3.62 -38.69 -10.53
CA ASP A 675 -2.38 -39.44 -10.43
C ASP A 675 -2.66 -40.92 -10.11
N PHE A 676 -3.47 -41.24 -9.10
CA PHE A 676 -3.82 -42.60 -8.73
C PHE A 676 -4.57 -43.33 -9.85
N THR A 677 -5.46 -42.64 -10.53
CA THR A 677 -6.16 -43.22 -11.69
C THR A 677 -5.14 -43.57 -12.77
N THR A 678 -4.19 -42.67 -13.05
CA THR A 678 -3.11 -42.90 -14.01
C THR A 678 -2.22 -44.06 -13.59
N TYR A 679 -1.84 -44.21 -12.30
CA TYR A 679 -1.05 -45.31 -11.81
C TYR A 679 -1.74 -46.66 -12.10
N ILE A 680 -3.04 -46.75 -11.83
CA ILE A 680 -3.82 -47.97 -12.05
C ILE A 680 -3.85 -48.29 -13.56
N PHE A 681 -4.20 -47.31 -14.40
CA PHE A 681 -4.27 -47.56 -15.84
C PHE A 681 -2.90 -47.86 -16.44
N MET A 682 -1.86 -47.13 -16.08
CA MET A 682 -0.51 -47.39 -16.63
C MET A 682 0.03 -48.74 -16.18
N TYR A 683 -0.06 -49.06 -14.86
CA TYR A 683 0.52 -50.29 -14.33
C TYR A 683 -0.24 -51.55 -14.73
N PHE A 684 -1.56 -51.53 -14.75
CA PHE A 684 -2.37 -52.72 -14.96
C PHE A 684 -2.92 -52.89 -16.38
N VAL A 685 -2.97 -51.80 -17.17
CA VAL A 685 -3.59 -51.86 -18.50
C VAL A 685 -2.60 -51.48 -19.61
N PHE A 686 -2.06 -50.25 -19.61
CA PHE A 686 -1.30 -49.77 -20.76
C PHE A 686 0.09 -50.40 -20.87
N CYS A 687 0.87 -50.46 -19.80
CA CYS A 687 2.20 -51.06 -19.86
C CYS A 687 2.15 -52.57 -20.20
N PRO A 688 1.29 -53.40 -19.57
CA PRO A 688 1.12 -54.76 -20.00
C PRO A 688 0.68 -54.93 -21.46
N MET A 689 -0.27 -54.10 -21.89
CA MET A 689 -0.84 -54.20 -23.25
C MET A 689 0.16 -53.84 -24.35
N PHE A 690 0.97 -52.81 -24.15
CA PHE A 690 1.83 -52.25 -25.19
C PHE A 690 3.30 -52.68 -25.07
N VAL A 691 3.77 -53.11 -23.90
CA VAL A 691 5.18 -53.46 -23.68
C VAL A 691 5.37 -54.97 -23.50
N SER A 692 4.65 -55.59 -22.56
CA SER A 692 4.98 -56.95 -22.09
C SER A 692 3.98 -58.04 -22.51
N GLY A 693 3.12 -57.76 -23.50
CA GLY A 693 2.17 -58.74 -24.01
C GLY A 693 1.17 -59.28 -22.99
N GLY A 694 0.79 -58.45 -22.00
CA GLY A 694 -0.18 -58.81 -20.95
C GLY A 694 0.44 -59.18 -19.60
N VAL A 695 1.78 -59.22 -19.49
CA VAL A 695 2.48 -59.58 -18.25
C VAL A 695 2.71 -58.35 -17.37
N LEU A 696 2.41 -58.46 -16.08
CA LEU A 696 2.66 -57.39 -15.11
C LEU A 696 4.16 -57.29 -14.77
N TYR A 697 4.61 -56.10 -14.34
CA TYR A 697 6.01 -55.85 -14.01
C TYR A 697 6.60 -56.86 -13.02
N ASN A 698 5.87 -57.20 -11.95
CA ASN A 698 6.31 -58.16 -10.96
C ASN A 698 6.44 -59.60 -11.48
N ASP A 699 5.77 -59.93 -12.55
CA ASP A 699 5.75 -61.24 -13.14
C ASP A 699 6.69 -61.38 -14.34
N LEU A 700 7.35 -60.26 -14.75
CA LEU A 700 8.25 -60.28 -15.92
C LEU A 700 9.39 -61.27 -15.76
N ALA A 701 9.97 -61.41 -14.56
CA ALA A 701 11.04 -62.37 -14.29
C ALA A 701 10.64 -63.83 -14.43
N ASN A 702 9.33 -64.13 -14.44
CA ASN A 702 8.80 -65.48 -14.66
C ASN A 702 8.66 -65.83 -16.18
N HIS A 703 8.66 -64.80 -17.04
CA HIS A 703 8.42 -64.95 -18.46
C HIS A 703 9.62 -64.62 -19.34
N PHE A 704 10.52 -63.76 -18.85
CA PHE A 704 11.70 -63.28 -19.55
C PHE A 704 12.98 -63.54 -18.74
N SER A 705 14.16 -63.59 -19.37
CA SER A 705 15.42 -63.78 -18.67
C SER A 705 16.59 -63.05 -19.34
N GLY A 706 17.64 -62.73 -18.57
CA GLY A 706 18.86 -62.10 -19.08
C GLY A 706 18.59 -60.66 -19.60
N ALA A 707 19.22 -60.31 -20.70
CA ALA A 707 19.14 -58.98 -21.30
C ALA A 707 17.70 -58.60 -21.75
N GLU A 708 16.90 -59.61 -22.14
CA GLU A 708 15.51 -59.40 -22.55
C GLU A 708 14.64 -58.95 -21.35
N LEU A 709 14.87 -59.53 -20.19
CA LEU A 709 14.18 -59.14 -18.97
C LEU A 709 14.55 -57.69 -18.58
N GLU A 710 15.81 -57.35 -18.60
CA GLU A 710 16.27 -55.98 -18.29
C GLU A 710 15.67 -54.93 -19.23
N GLN A 711 15.67 -55.26 -20.55
CA GLN A 711 15.08 -54.37 -21.53
C GLN A 711 13.56 -54.22 -21.34
N MET A 712 12.87 -55.34 -21.05
CA MET A 712 11.43 -55.31 -20.83
C MET A 712 11.05 -54.48 -19.56
N GLN A 713 11.80 -54.68 -18.46
CA GLN A 713 11.64 -53.90 -17.25
C GLN A 713 11.89 -52.41 -17.48
N PHE A 714 12.97 -52.08 -18.20
CA PHE A 714 13.30 -50.67 -18.52
C PHE A 714 12.19 -50.03 -19.36
N THR A 715 11.71 -50.72 -20.41
CA THR A 715 10.66 -50.18 -21.30
C THR A 715 9.33 -50.01 -20.55
N TYR A 716 8.99 -50.95 -19.68
CA TYR A 716 7.78 -50.88 -18.86
C TYR A 716 7.84 -49.68 -17.91
N MET A 717 8.95 -49.49 -17.21
CA MET A 717 9.21 -48.37 -16.32
C MET A 717 9.20 -47.04 -17.08
N ALA A 718 9.88 -46.93 -18.20
CA ALA A 718 9.95 -45.74 -19.02
C ALA A 718 8.54 -45.32 -19.52
N MET A 719 7.75 -46.28 -19.97
CA MET A 719 6.38 -46.04 -20.41
C MET A 719 5.49 -45.57 -19.26
N PHE A 720 5.60 -46.17 -18.09
CA PHE A 720 4.87 -45.74 -16.90
C PHE A 720 5.23 -44.28 -16.51
N GLN A 721 6.51 -43.99 -16.41
CA GLN A 721 7.01 -42.68 -16.05
C GLN A 721 6.60 -41.59 -17.06
N ALA A 722 6.65 -41.92 -18.37
CA ALA A 722 6.18 -41.01 -19.41
C ALA A 722 4.68 -40.73 -19.29
N GLY A 723 3.86 -41.78 -19.08
CA GLY A 723 2.42 -41.61 -18.90
C GLY A 723 2.05 -40.74 -17.71
N TRP A 724 2.71 -40.94 -16.57
CA TRP A 724 2.46 -40.10 -15.41
C TRP A 724 2.97 -38.67 -15.60
N PHE A 725 4.14 -38.45 -16.18
CA PHE A 725 4.65 -37.12 -16.50
C PHE A 725 3.67 -36.30 -17.35
N VAL A 726 3.10 -36.95 -18.36
CA VAL A 726 2.11 -36.35 -19.25
C VAL A 726 0.84 -35.95 -18.49
N GLU A 727 0.29 -36.87 -17.74
CA GLU A 727 -0.92 -36.63 -16.96
C GLU A 727 -0.68 -35.52 -15.94
N SER A 728 0.42 -35.57 -15.16
CA SER A 728 0.78 -34.56 -14.18
C SER A 728 0.93 -33.18 -14.80
N MET A 729 1.48 -33.07 -16.01
CA MET A 729 1.60 -31.81 -16.70
C MET A 729 0.25 -31.22 -17.10
N TRP A 730 -0.67 -32.06 -17.54
CA TRP A 730 -2.03 -31.66 -17.89
C TRP A 730 -2.83 -31.27 -16.62
N SER A 731 -2.83 -32.13 -15.62
CA SER A 731 -3.57 -31.91 -14.38
C SER A 731 -3.08 -30.67 -13.64
N GLN A 732 -1.77 -30.48 -13.52
CA GLN A 732 -1.20 -29.31 -12.83
C GLN A 732 -1.46 -27.99 -13.57
N THR A 733 -1.37 -27.95 -14.89
CA THR A 733 -1.67 -26.73 -15.64
C THR A 733 -3.16 -26.40 -15.66
N LEU A 734 -4.02 -27.41 -15.75
CA LEU A 734 -5.48 -27.21 -15.73
C LEU A 734 -6.01 -26.90 -14.33
N VAL A 735 -5.39 -27.44 -13.27
CA VAL A 735 -5.79 -27.18 -11.88
C VAL A 735 -5.67 -25.69 -11.53
N ILE A 736 -4.79 -24.92 -12.19
CA ILE A 736 -4.72 -23.45 -12.07
C ILE A 736 -6.10 -22.84 -12.32
N HIS A 737 -6.81 -23.30 -13.37
CA HIS A 737 -8.15 -22.80 -13.69
C HIS A 737 -9.20 -23.21 -12.66
N MET A 738 -9.02 -24.35 -11.98
CA MET A 738 -9.95 -24.84 -10.95
C MET A 738 -9.76 -24.11 -9.63
N ILE A 739 -8.51 -23.90 -9.22
CA ILE A 739 -8.19 -23.31 -7.91
C ILE A 739 -8.37 -21.78 -7.88
N ARG A 740 -8.23 -21.09 -9.04
CA ARG A 740 -8.30 -19.62 -9.12
C ARG A 740 -9.66 -19.02 -8.71
N THR A 741 -10.72 -19.81 -8.73
CA THR A 741 -12.09 -19.36 -8.45
C THR A 741 -12.89 -20.45 -7.73
N PRO A 742 -13.79 -20.08 -6.80
CA PRO A 742 -14.76 -21.01 -6.22
C PRO A 742 -15.92 -21.34 -7.16
N LYS A 743 -16.03 -20.64 -8.31
CA LYS A 743 -17.09 -20.83 -9.31
C LYS A 743 -16.68 -21.90 -10.32
N LEU A 744 -17.64 -22.33 -11.17
CA LEU A 744 -17.33 -23.22 -12.28
C LEU A 744 -16.38 -22.53 -13.28
N PRO A 745 -15.13 -23.05 -13.43
CA PRO A 745 -14.16 -22.47 -14.36
C PRO A 745 -14.67 -22.55 -15.80
N PHE A 746 -14.19 -21.61 -16.62
CA PHE A 746 -14.55 -21.41 -18.04
C PHE A 746 -16.01 -20.98 -18.29
N ILE A 747 -16.97 -21.36 -17.44
CA ILE A 747 -18.40 -21.07 -17.60
C ILE A 747 -18.80 -19.82 -16.80
N GLN A 748 -18.63 -19.85 -15.48
CA GLN A 748 -19.04 -18.77 -14.58
C GLN A 748 -17.90 -17.77 -14.28
N SER A 749 -16.66 -18.24 -14.29
CA SER A 749 -15.48 -17.37 -14.08
C SER A 749 -14.42 -17.70 -15.13
N ARG A 750 -14.09 -16.73 -15.96
CA ARG A 750 -13.08 -16.88 -17.01
C ARG A 750 -11.76 -16.31 -16.54
N ALA A 751 -10.69 -17.08 -16.77
CA ALA A 751 -9.34 -16.58 -16.58
C ALA A 751 -9.03 -15.44 -17.56
N SER A 752 -8.08 -14.60 -17.19
CA SER A 752 -7.57 -13.58 -18.11
C SER A 752 -6.87 -14.22 -19.32
N ALA A 753 -6.76 -13.48 -20.42
CA ALA A 753 -6.08 -13.95 -21.62
C ALA A 753 -4.61 -14.37 -21.35
N PRO A 754 -3.78 -13.63 -20.57
CA PRO A 754 -2.43 -14.07 -20.24
C PRO A 754 -2.39 -15.42 -19.51
N VAL A 755 -3.25 -15.60 -18.51
CA VAL A 755 -3.33 -16.89 -17.77
C VAL A 755 -3.72 -18.03 -18.69
N THR A 756 -4.76 -17.84 -19.49
CA THR A 756 -5.21 -18.87 -20.44
C THR A 756 -4.12 -19.21 -21.46
N LEU A 757 -3.42 -18.20 -22.00
CA LEU A 757 -2.36 -18.40 -22.98
C LEU A 757 -1.20 -19.21 -22.39
N LEU A 758 -0.68 -18.81 -21.21
CA LEU A 758 0.48 -19.48 -20.62
C LEU A 758 0.15 -20.90 -20.15
N THR A 759 -1.03 -21.13 -19.56
CA THR A 759 -1.46 -22.49 -19.19
C THR A 759 -1.66 -23.38 -20.41
N MET A 760 -2.27 -22.88 -21.51
CA MET A 760 -2.41 -23.65 -22.74
C MET A 760 -1.06 -23.90 -23.42
N THR A 761 -0.12 -22.99 -23.35
CA THR A 761 1.25 -23.19 -23.82
C THR A 761 1.92 -24.34 -23.06
N GLY A 762 1.75 -24.43 -21.74
CA GLY A 762 2.23 -25.54 -20.91
C GLY A 762 1.65 -26.88 -21.39
N VAL A 763 0.34 -26.94 -21.64
CA VAL A 763 -0.32 -28.12 -22.19
C VAL A 763 0.23 -28.50 -23.57
N VAL A 764 0.42 -27.54 -24.47
CA VAL A 764 0.97 -27.76 -25.82
C VAL A 764 2.41 -28.27 -25.74
N VAL A 765 3.26 -27.67 -24.94
CA VAL A 765 4.65 -28.10 -24.72
C VAL A 765 4.69 -29.57 -24.27
N GLY A 766 3.82 -29.91 -23.30
CA GLY A 766 3.70 -31.26 -22.84
C GLY A 766 3.26 -32.26 -23.90
N THR A 767 2.24 -31.90 -24.64
CA THR A 767 1.77 -32.74 -25.73
C THR A 767 2.84 -32.94 -26.80
N CYS A 768 3.56 -31.88 -27.17
CA CYS A 768 4.68 -31.97 -28.11
C CYS A 768 5.82 -32.85 -27.58
N ALA A 769 6.16 -32.78 -26.31
CA ALA A 769 7.17 -33.63 -25.69
C ALA A 769 6.80 -35.14 -25.82
N ILE A 770 5.50 -35.46 -25.65
CA ILE A 770 5.01 -36.82 -25.86
C ILE A 770 5.20 -37.29 -27.31
N VAL A 771 4.74 -36.47 -28.26
CA VAL A 771 4.82 -36.81 -29.67
C VAL A 771 6.28 -37.06 -30.08
N VAL A 772 7.19 -36.21 -29.60
CA VAL A 772 8.64 -36.34 -29.83
C VAL A 772 9.18 -37.62 -29.20
N MET A 773 8.83 -37.95 -27.94
CA MET A 773 9.29 -39.17 -27.28
C MET A 773 8.78 -40.45 -27.98
N ILE A 774 7.49 -40.49 -28.34
CA ILE A 774 6.92 -41.61 -29.06
C ILE A 774 7.59 -41.76 -30.43
N SER A 775 7.77 -40.67 -31.17
CA SER A 775 8.42 -40.67 -32.48
C SER A 775 9.87 -41.14 -32.38
N LEU A 776 10.61 -40.71 -31.36
CA LEU A 776 11.99 -41.13 -31.12
C LEU A 776 12.05 -42.63 -30.77
N GLY A 777 11.15 -43.08 -29.89
CA GLY A 777 11.04 -44.49 -29.51
C GLY A 777 10.75 -45.39 -30.72
N LEU A 778 9.79 -45.02 -31.56
CA LEU A 778 9.47 -45.75 -32.80
C LEU A 778 10.65 -45.72 -33.76
N ALA A 779 11.33 -44.58 -33.92
CA ALA A 779 12.51 -44.51 -34.79
C ALA A 779 13.68 -45.35 -34.28
N MET A 780 13.91 -45.45 -32.99
CA MET A 780 14.91 -46.33 -32.39
C MET A 780 14.56 -47.80 -32.57
N THR A 781 13.30 -48.17 -32.38
CA THR A 781 12.83 -49.55 -32.61
C THR A 781 13.02 -49.94 -34.07
N GLN A 782 12.65 -49.05 -34.99
CA GLN A 782 12.83 -49.29 -36.42
C GLN A 782 14.32 -49.38 -36.83
N ALA A 783 15.16 -48.50 -36.28
CA ALA A 783 16.61 -48.53 -36.52
C ALA A 783 17.26 -49.81 -35.96
N MET A 784 16.75 -50.32 -34.86
CA MET A 784 17.20 -51.56 -34.24
C MET A 784 16.75 -52.80 -35.07
N GLU A 785 15.51 -52.81 -35.55
CA GLU A 785 15.01 -53.86 -36.52
C GLU A 785 15.81 -53.81 -37.81
N GLU A 786 16.09 -52.61 -38.35
CA GLU A 786 16.93 -52.52 -39.57
C GLU A 786 18.36 -52.96 -39.32
N SER A 787 18.95 -52.70 -38.17
CA SER A 787 20.27 -53.16 -37.79
C SER A 787 20.34 -54.68 -37.61
N LEU A 788 19.31 -55.24 -36.98
CA LEU A 788 19.15 -56.69 -36.84
C LEU A 788 18.97 -57.37 -38.19
N ALA A 789 18.18 -56.79 -39.09
CA ALA A 789 18.00 -57.30 -40.45
C ALA A 789 19.28 -57.24 -41.30
N GLN A 790 20.13 -56.20 -41.06
CA GLN A 790 21.43 -56.05 -41.68
C GLN A 790 22.49 -57.07 -41.18
N MET A 791 22.37 -57.46 -39.88
CA MET A 791 23.24 -58.50 -39.31
C MET A 791 23.00 -59.92 -39.84
N GLY A 792 22.00 -60.08 -40.67
CA GLY A 792 21.68 -61.35 -41.35
C GLY A 792 20.73 -62.23 -40.55
N ASP A 793 20.02 -63.10 -41.26
CA ASP A 793 19.03 -63.98 -40.70
C ASP A 793 19.66 -64.85 -39.62
N LEU A 794 19.19 -64.73 -38.37
CA LEU A 794 19.63 -65.53 -37.23
C LEU A 794 19.45 -67.01 -37.41
N THR A 795 18.85 -67.41 -38.49
CA THR A 795 18.71 -68.87 -38.92
C THR A 795 19.84 -69.33 -39.78
N GLN A 796 20.78 -68.51 -40.26
CA GLN A 796 21.95 -68.95 -41.04
C GLN A 796 23.18 -69.15 -40.15
N ILE A 797 23.51 -70.39 -39.86
CA ILE A 797 24.77 -70.74 -39.22
C ILE A 797 25.84 -70.77 -40.31
N THR A 798 26.69 -69.76 -40.40
CA THR A 798 27.84 -69.76 -41.27
C THR A 798 28.98 -70.53 -40.59
N ILE A 799 29.18 -71.79 -41.02
CA ILE A 799 30.32 -72.57 -40.55
C ILE A 799 31.54 -72.20 -41.41
N GLN A 800 32.44 -71.32 -40.79
CA GLN A 800 33.75 -71.09 -41.40
C GLN A 800 34.68 -72.26 -41.07
N ASN A 801 35.03 -73.03 -42.13
CA ASN A 801 36.03 -74.07 -42.00
C ASN A 801 37.44 -73.55 -42.10
N TYR A 802 38.09 -73.36 -40.92
CA TYR A 802 39.54 -73.09 -40.86
C TYR A 802 40.29 -74.34 -41.15
N GLY A 803 40.38 -74.66 -42.41
CA GLY A 803 41.21 -75.72 -42.87
C GLY A 803 42.68 -75.31 -42.78
N SER A 804 43.43 -75.99 -41.87
CA SER A 804 44.84 -75.86 -41.82
C SER A 804 45.43 -76.44 -43.12
N SER A 805 45.99 -75.60 -43.96
CA SER A 805 46.89 -76.06 -45.01
C SER A 805 48.25 -76.36 -44.41
N GLN A 806 48.47 -77.64 -44.09
CA GLN A 806 49.79 -78.19 -44.05
C GLN A 806 49.86 -79.32 -45.08
N ASP A 807 50.91 -79.17 -45.88
CA ASP A 807 51.61 -80.18 -46.70
C ASP A 807 51.22 -80.36 -48.17
N LEU A 808 52.22 -79.96 -48.91
CA LEU A 808 52.96 -80.22 -50.08
C LEU A 808 52.76 -79.35 -51.28
#